data_93e89e26b5d786eb841fce734e4883a6
#
_entry.id   93e89e26b5d786eb841fce734e4883a6
#
_cell.length_a   1.000
_cell.length_b   1.000
_cell.length_c   1.000
_cell.angle_alpha   90.00
_cell.angle_beta   90.00
_cell.angle_gamma   90.00
#
_symmetry.space_group_name_H-M   'P 1'
#
loop_
_entity.id
_entity.type
_entity.pdbx_description
1 polymer ?
#
loop_
_entity_poly.entity_id
_entity_poly.type
_entity_poly.pdbx_seq_one_letter_code
_entity_poly.pdbx_strand_id
1 'polypeptide(L)'
;MAVIVCLLRLKISYPSTPISFILSQNKQPMSIPFNPITISVGKRSLSSFISLQIEQNIGKHHRFQMSVELETGSNRYVHNINSSKDWLGESIVVKAANTPIFVGVVTNVQLHREGSDFGCIIVSGYSATYRMETAHSCFSWNDTTIGDVVKKLCAEAKVQLELNPAYKENKDYICQYEESDFDFIRRLAYQYQEWMYFDGTKLIFGKPRKLADPIRLEYGTTLSSLDIGLQTLARSEQVFSYHSGADREMQRMTPDLAYGHDKLSGDAFRASLGMFSKPARQHALPRISDESELINYMGRKQAAETAETHYITAESQVPTLRVGSVVSLYSSFLERVGNISKESLGNFIIIEITHEVSQGSYYKNRFKAIPATIKALPSPKVRMPLAETQMATVLSNADPEGKGRVRVRMNWQTDGMQTGWVRVMTPDGGSSSDVKSNRGFVFIPEVGDQVLLGFRHGDPARPYVMGSLFNGTTGSGGFAANHKKSLTTRSGSTVTFDDTAHTILLQTTRANKIFIDELNGTITISSAEEVNVNTKNVNINASENMNVNVGKNFTMQVGENAALSIGGDSSLIVQGNLSNSVSKDASSLVEGDATHHINGLLNITSDNDTSIHSSAEIKMESEAETNIASKKNMYIKSGIKVDIAKG
;
A
#
# COMPACT_ATOMS: atom_id res chain seq x y z
N MET A 1 -8.95 13.09 36.93
CA MET A 1 -9.49 14.34 36.41
C MET A 1 -10.42 13.98 35.27
N ALA A 2 -11.72 13.96 35.55
CA ALA A 2 -12.76 13.57 34.58
C ALA A 2 -13.22 14.83 33.85
N VAL A 3 -13.20 14.79 32.51
CA VAL A 3 -13.78 15.85 31.68
C VAL A 3 -15.14 15.35 31.19
N ILE A 4 -16.16 16.02 31.68
CA ILE A 4 -17.56 15.84 31.32
C ILE A 4 -17.77 16.49 29.95
N VAL A 5 -18.16 15.69 28.94
CA VAL A 5 -18.64 16.20 27.64
C VAL A 5 -20.14 16.35 27.69
N CYS A 6 -20.59 17.59 27.63
CA CYS A 6 -22.00 17.99 27.62
C CYS A 6 -22.56 17.86 26.20
N LEU A 7 -23.45 16.90 25.97
CA LEU A 7 -24.20 16.73 24.71
C LEU A 7 -25.41 17.67 24.70
N LEU A 8 -25.33 18.77 23.95
CA LEU A 8 -26.46 19.62 23.62
C LEU A 8 -27.28 18.95 22.49
N ARG A 9 -28.43 18.38 22.84
CA ARG A 9 -29.48 18.00 21.87
C ARG A 9 -30.28 19.26 21.52
N LEU A 10 -30.09 19.77 20.33
CA LEU A 10 -31.01 20.73 19.72
C LEU A 10 -32.24 19.98 19.19
N LYS A 11 -33.36 20.14 19.88
CA LYS A 11 -34.68 19.80 19.37
C LYS A 11 -35.12 20.94 18.43
N ILE A 12 -35.14 20.70 17.13
CA ILE A 12 -35.83 21.59 16.18
C ILE A 12 -37.28 21.11 16.10
N SER A 13 -38.19 21.86 16.71
CA SER A 13 -39.62 21.69 16.57
C SER A 13 -40.07 22.46 15.30
N TYR A 14 -40.66 21.74 14.36
CA TYR A 14 -41.40 22.36 13.26
C TYR A 14 -42.80 22.77 13.75
N PRO A 15 -43.27 23.97 13.45
CA PRO A 15 -44.65 24.34 13.73
C PRO A 15 -45.57 23.71 12.69
N SER A 16 -46.51 22.90 13.17
CA SER A 16 -47.67 22.43 12.39
C SER A 16 -48.68 23.55 12.27
N THR A 17 -48.78 24.16 11.07
CA THR A 17 -49.94 24.96 10.68
C THR A 17 -50.69 24.20 9.59
N PRO A 18 -51.98 23.95 9.73
CA PRO A 18 -52.80 23.38 8.66
C PRO A 18 -53.05 24.45 7.60
N ILE A 19 -52.53 24.22 6.40
CA ILE A 19 -52.89 25.02 5.24
C ILE A 19 -54.25 24.52 4.74
N SER A 20 -55.28 25.35 4.95
CA SER A 20 -56.60 25.18 4.37
C SER A 20 -56.52 25.32 2.84
N PHE A 21 -56.85 24.21 2.15
CA PHE A 21 -57.01 24.23 0.69
C PHE A 21 -58.24 25.05 0.28
N ILE A 22 -58.00 26.18 -0.37
CA ILE A 22 -59.01 26.84 -1.15
C ILE A 22 -59.09 26.12 -2.49
N LEU A 23 -60.20 25.40 -2.71
CA LEU A 23 -60.57 24.80 -3.98
C LEU A 23 -60.82 25.93 -5.01
N SER A 24 -59.86 26.18 -5.90
CA SER A 24 -60.15 26.91 -7.13
C SER A 24 -60.54 25.90 -8.21
N GLN A 25 -61.73 26.09 -8.72
CA GLN A 25 -62.36 25.27 -9.75
C GLN A 25 -61.64 25.34 -11.10
N ASN A 26 -61.57 24.15 -11.74
CA ASN A 26 -61.57 23.88 -13.18
C ASN A 26 -60.47 24.50 -14.07
N LYS A 27 -59.37 23.72 -14.20
CA LYS A 27 -58.82 23.43 -15.53
C LYS A 27 -58.75 21.93 -15.67
N GLN A 28 -59.59 21.36 -16.56
CA GLN A 28 -59.37 19.95 -16.99
C GLN A 28 -57.98 19.84 -17.57
N PRO A 29 -57.13 18.92 -17.08
CA PRO A 29 -55.86 18.61 -17.74
C PRO A 29 -56.20 17.99 -19.09
N MET A 30 -55.55 18.46 -20.17
CA MET A 30 -55.55 17.75 -21.45
C MET A 30 -55.07 16.32 -21.19
N SER A 31 -55.96 15.34 -21.33
CA SER A 31 -55.65 13.95 -21.19
C SER A 31 -54.76 13.51 -22.36
N ILE A 32 -53.44 13.52 -22.17
CA ILE A 32 -52.54 12.75 -23.02
C ILE A 32 -52.91 11.27 -22.80
N PRO A 33 -53.07 10.45 -23.86
CA PRO A 33 -53.40 9.05 -23.68
C PRO A 33 -52.34 8.41 -22.80
N PHE A 34 -52.74 7.99 -21.62
CA PHE A 34 -51.90 7.40 -20.60
C PHE A 34 -51.43 6.02 -21.09
N ASN A 35 -50.14 5.85 -21.33
CA ASN A 35 -49.54 4.54 -21.55
C ASN A 35 -49.51 3.79 -20.19
N PRO A 36 -50.21 2.67 -20.06
CA PRO A 36 -50.38 2.00 -18.78
C PRO A 36 -49.01 1.54 -18.23
N ILE A 37 -48.77 1.87 -16.95
CA ILE A 37 -47.70 1.26 -16.18
C ILE A 37 -48.08 -0.17 -15.92
N THR A 38 -47.21 -1.10 -16.26
CA THR A 38 -47.37 -2.53 -15.96
C THR A 38 -46.35 -2.98 -14.94
N ILE A 39 -46.79 -3.75 -13.96
CA ILE A 39 -45.96 -4.26 -12.87
C ILE A 39 -46.01 -5.78 -12.86
N SER A 40 -44.87 -6.42 -12.76
CA SER A 40 -44.76 -7.84 -12.51
C SER A 40 -43.87 -8.12 -11.30
N VAL A 41 -44.28 -9.04 -10.43
CA VAL A 41 -43.53 -9.50 -9.26
C VAL A 41 -43.31 -11.00 -9.42
N GLY A 42 -42.09 -11.43 -9.53
CA GLY A 42 -41.74 -12.78 -9.90
C GLY A 42 -42.36 -13.16 -11.25
N LYS A 43 -43.19 -14.20 -11.26
CA LYS A 43 -43.92 -14.67 -12.45
C LYS A 43 -45.35 -14.10 -12.56
N ARG A 44 -45.78 -13.28 -11.61
CA ARG A 44 -47.13 -12.73 -11.54
C ARG A 44 -47.19 -11.33 -12.11
N SER A 45 -48.11 -11.04 -13.02
CA SER A 45 -48.45 -9.69 -13.44
C SER A 45 -49.55 -9.17 -12.52
N LEU A 46 -49.37 -7.93 -12.01
CA LEU A 46 -50.39 -7.27 -11.19
C LEU A 46 -51.41 -6.60 -12.12
N SER A 47 -52.69 -6.97 -11.89
CA SER A 47 -53.80 -6.40 -12.66
C SER A 47 -54.21 -5.02 -12.22
N SER A 48 -54.00 -4.68 -10.93
CA SER A 48 -54.31 -3.38 -10.33
C SER A 48 -53.41 -3.05 -9.18
N PHE A 49 -53.23 -1.75 -8.90
CA PHE A 49 -52.54 -1.24 -7.73
C PHE A 49 -53.11 0.15 -7.38
N ILE A 50 -53.02 0.54 -6.11
CA ILE A 50 -53.55 1.82 -5.61
C ILE A 50 -52.59 2.96 -5.95
N SER A 51 -51.30 2.75 -5.61
CA SER A 51 -50.24 3.75 -5.82
C SER A 51 -48.90 3.09 -6.10
N LEU A 52 -48.06 3.81 -6.80
CA LEU A 52 -46.66 3.43 -7.02
C LEU A 52 -45.78 4.65 -6.94
N GLN A 53 -44.73 4.58 -6.17
CA GLN A 53 -43.65 5.56 -6.15
C GLN A 53 -42.32 4.85 -6.50
N ILE A 54 -41.52 5.45 -7.39
CA ILE A 54 -40.18 4.99 -7.71
C ILE A 54 -39.23 6.19 -7.60
N GLU A 55 -38.21 6.04 -6.79
CA GLU A 55 -37.15 7.02 -6.60
C GLU A 55 -35.86 6.50 -7.26
N GLN A 56 -35.33 7.24 -8.20
CA GLN A 56 -34.07 6.91 -8.89
C GLN A 56 -33.09 8.08 -8.70
N ASN A 57 -31.85 7.72 -8.35
CA ASN A 57 -30.80 8.72 -8.15
C ASN A 57 -29.44 8.10 -8.52
N ILE A 58 -28.54 8.90 -9.11
CA ILE A 58 -27.18 8.44 -9.38
C ILE A 58 -26.45 8.09 -8.09
N GLY A 59 -25.61 7.06 -8.13
CA GLY A 59 -24.78 6.65 -7.00
C GLY A 59 -25.53 6.10 -5.77
N LYS A 60 -26.82 5.77 -5.91
CA LYS A 60 -27.64 5.13 -4.87
C LYS A 60 -28.43 3.97 -5.45
N HIS A 61 -28.88 3.06 -4.57
CA HIS A 61 -29.93 2.13 -4.96
C HIS A 61 -31.21 2.89 -5.25
N HIS A 62 -31.85 2.55 -6.36
CA HIS A 62 -33.21 3.03 -6.60
C HIS A 62 -34.17 2.35 -5.64
N ARG A 63 -35.23 3.03 -5.29
CA ARG A 63 -36.23 2.55 -4.34
C ARG A 63 -37.59 2.55 -4.99
N PHE A 64 -38.43 1.58 -4.64
CA PHE A 64 -39.84 1.60 -4.98
C PHE A 64 -40.71 1.35 -3.76
N GLN A 65 -41.90 1.87 -3.80
CA GLN A 65 -42.98 1.54 -2.87
C GLN A 65 -44.30 1.52 -3.66
N MET A 66 -45.07 0.48 -3.49
CA MET A 66 -46.40 0.38 -4.08
C MET A 66 -47.44 -0.09 -3.06
N SER A 67 -48.66 0.34 -3.24
CA SER A 67 -49.81 -0.09 -2.47
C SER A 67 -50.73 -0.91 -3.37
N VAL A 68 -51.13 -2.08 -2.91
CA VAL A 68 -52.01 -3.02 -3.65
C VAL A 68 -53.24 -3.25 -2.82
N GLU A 69 -54.41 -3.25 -3.48
CA GLU A 69 -55.66 -3.60 -2.85
C GLU A 69 -55.61 -5.03 -2.33
N LEU A 70 -56.30 -5.27 -1.20
CA LEU A 70 -56.60 -6.62 -0.74
C LEU A 70 -57.59 -7.21 -1.75
N GLU A 71 -57.23 -8.33 -2.41
CA GLU A 71 -58.18 -9.03 -3.29
C GLU A 71 -59.35 -9.57 -2.46
N THR A 72 -60.50 -8.90 -2.58
CA THR A 72 -61.78 -9.36 -2.06
C THR A 72 -62.45 -10.28 -3.09
N GLY A 73 -61.81 -11.42 -3.35
CA GLY A 73 -62.51 -12.50 -4.08
C GLY A 73 -63.57 -13.14 -3.20
N SER A 74 -64.53 -13.86 -3.82
CA SER A 74 -65.68 -14.53 -3.21
C SER A 74 -65.42 -15.52 -2.08
N ASN A 75 -64.17 -15.80 -1.78
CA ASN A 75 -63.68 -16.48 -0.58
C ASN A 75 -62.98 -15.42 0.29
N ARG A 76 -63.49 -15.20 1.48
CA ARG A 76 -62.99 -14.27 2.53
C ARG A 76 -61.57 -14.62 2.97
N TYR A 77 -60.57 -14.48 2.08
CA TYR A 77 -59.17 -14.53 2.46
C TYR A 77 -58.76 -13.15 2.88
N VAL A 78 -58.75 -12.96 4.17
CA VAL A 78 -58.01 -11.85 4.76
C VAL A 78 -56.54 -12.02 4.33
N HIS A 79 -56.02 -11.18 3.46
CA HIS A 79 -54.59 -11.11 3.21
C HIS A 79 -53.91 -10.89 4.55
N ASN A 80 -53.31 -11.89 5.08
CA ASN A 80 -52.45 -11.79 6.24
C ASN A 80 -51.00 -11.76 5.75
N ILE A 81 -50.11 -11.41 6.63
CA ILE A 81 -48.69 -11.34 6.32
C ILE A 81 -48.11 -12.67 5.79
N ASN A 82 -48.77 -13.80 6.17
CA ASN A 82 -48.37 -15.12 5.72
C ASN A 82 -48.65 -15.38 4.22
N SER A 83 -49.69 -14.78 3.64
CA SER A 83 -49.96 -14.91 2.19
C SER A 83 -49.08 -13.97 1.36
N SER A 84 -48.56 -12.90 1.97
CA SER A 84 -47.72 -11.91 1.29
C SER A 84 -46.20 -12.20 1.41
N LYS A 85 -45.80 -13.15 2.28
CA LYS A 85 -44.40 -13.54 2.46
C LYS A 85 -43.74 -14.06 1.17
N ASP A 86 -44.52 -14.68 0.27
CA ASP A 86 -44.02 -15.22 -1.00
C ASP A 86 -43.53 -14.12 -1.97
N TRP A 87 -43.77 -12.84 -1.68
CA TRP A 87 -43.24 -11.72 -2.46
C TRP A 87 -41.87 -11.28 -2.00
N LEU A 88 -41.46 -11.60 -0.77
CA LEU A 88 -40.15 -11.28 -0.26
C LEU A 88 -39.04 -11.98 -1.06
N GLY A 89 -38.07 -11.23 -1.52
CA GLY A 89 -36.96 -11.71 -2.33
C GLY A 89 -37.29 -11.87 -3.82
N GLU A 90 -38.57 -11.76 -4.22
CA GLU A 90 -38.94 -11.82 -5.63
C GLU A 90 -38.47 -10.59 -6.40
N SER A 91 -38.21 -10.79 -7.69
CA SER A 91 -37.86 -9.69 -8.61
C SER A 91 -39.12 -8.93 -9.00
N ILE A 92 -39.00 -7.61 -9.06
CA ILE A 92 -40.02 -6.71 -9.57
C ILE A 92 -39.55 -6.02 -10.85
N VAL A 93 -40.44 -5.96 -11.85
CA VAL A 93 -40.21 -5.20 -13.08
C VAL A 93 -41.37 -4.23 -13.29
N VAL A 94 -41.02 -2.95 -13.43
CA VAL A 94 -41.99 -1.91 -13.79
C VAL A 94 -41.69 -1.44 -15.20
N LYS A 95 -42.72 -1.47 -16.08
CA LYS A 95 -42.62 -1.00 -17.46
C LYS A 95 -43.57 0.15 -17.69
N ALA A 96 -43.10 1.11 -18.49
CA ALA A 96 -43.90 2.19 -19.04
C ALA A 96 -43.95 2.06 -20.57
N ALA A 97 -45.13 1.98 -21.17
CA ALA A 97 -45.27 1.75 -22.61
C ALA A 97 -44.41 0.57 -23.12
N ASN A 98 -44.43 -0.56 -22.41
CA ASN A 98 -43.63 -1.76 -22.65
C ASN A 98 -42.11 -1.62 -22.45
N THR A 99 -41.61 -0.42 -22.12
CA THR A 99 -40.19 -0.18 -21.83
C THR A 99 -39.93 -0.36 -20.32
N PRO A 100 -38.99 -1.22 -19.90
CA PRO A 100 -38.65 -1.31 -18.49
C PRO A 100 -38.03 0.01 -17.99
N ILE A 101 -38.63 0.57 -16.94
CA ILE A 101 -38.12 1.78 -16.26
C ILE A 101 -37.51 1.44 -14.91
N PHE A 102 -37.85 0.27 -14.35
CA PHE A 102 -37.31 -0.19 -13.08
C PHE A 102 -37.26 -1.72 -13.01
N VAL A 103 -36.13 -2.24 -12.59
CA VAL A 103 -35.93 -3.66 -12.23
C VAL A 103 -35.35 -3.72 -10.82
N GLY A 104 -35.97 -4.47 -9.94
CA GLY A 104 -35.57 -4.51 -8.54
C GLY A 104 -35.91 -5.81 -7.85
N VAL A 105 -35.86 -5.76 -6.52
CA VAL A 105 -36.18 -6.86 -5.61
C VAL A 105 -37.08 -6.35 -4.49
N VAL A 106 -38.07 -7.12 -4.13
CA VAL A 106 -38.97 -6.86 -2.99
C VAL A 106 -38.21 -7.18 -1.70
N THR A 107 -38.08 -6.22 -0.82
CA THR A 107 -37.38 -6.39 0.47
C THR A 107 -38.29 -6.24 1.67
N ASN A 108 -39.50 -5.68 1.49
CA ASN A 108 -40.46 -5.51 2.57
C ASN A 108 -41.88 -5.63 2.05
N VAL A 109 -42.71 -6.30 2.83
CA VAL A 109 -44.14 -6.44 2.61
C VAL A 109 -44.82 -6.15 3.93
N GLN A 110 -45.78 -5.20 3.93
CA GLN A 110 -46.46 -4.72 5.12
C GLN A 110 -47.96 -4.65 4.88
N LEU A 111 -48.76 -5.15 5.83
CA LEU A 111 -50.18 -4.88 5.86
C LEU A 111 -50.42 -3.55 6.58
N HIS A 112 -51.03 -2.60 5.87
CA HIS A 112 -51.40 -1.30 6.42
C HIS A 112 -52.92 -1.20 6.56
N ARG A 113 -53.38 -0.79 7.73
CA ARG A 113 -54.78 -0.53 8.05
C ARG A 113 -54.87 0.79 8.84
N GLU A 114 -55.81 1.63 8.46
CA GLU A 114 -56.06 2.88 9.15
C GLU A 114 -57.58 3.11 9.27
N GLY A 115 -58.01 3.46 10.47
CA GLY A 115 -59.42 3.61 10.75
C GLY A 115 -60.23 2.32 10.62
N SER A 116 -61.40 2.37 9.97
CA SER A 116 -62.30 1.23 9.70
C SER A 116 -62.12 0.61 8.33
N ASP A 117 -61.06 1.00 7.57
CA ASP A 117 -60.82 0.49 6.22
C ASP A 117 -60.27 -0.93 6.22
N PHE A 118 -60.61 -1.66 5.14
CA PHE A 118 -60.08 -3.01 4.92
C PHE A 118 -58.55 -3.07 4.87
N GLY A 119 -57.88 -1.93 4.59
CA GLY A 119 -56.46 -1.80 4.49
C GLY A 119 -55.89 -2.11 3.10
N CYS A 120 -54.59 -2.02 2.97
CA CYS A 120 -53.85 -2.34 1.76
C CYS A 120 -52.54 -3.06 2.10
N ILE A 121 -51.96 -3.71 1.10
CA ILE A 121 -50.60 -4.25 1.21
C ILE A 121 -49.63 -3.24 0.63
N ILE A 122 -48.69 -2.80 1.45
CA ILE A 122 -47.56 -2.00 1.01
C ILE A 122 -46.40 -2.93 0.69
N VAL A 123 -45.91 -2.86 -0.54
CA VAL A 123 -44.75 -3.62 -1.02
C VAL A 123 -43.66 -2.63 -1.36
N SER A 124 -42.48 -2.83 -0.80
CA SER A 124 -41.35 -1.94 -1.09
C SER A 124 -40.05 -2.72 -1.25
N GLY A 125 -39.08 -2.05 -1.84
CA GLY A 125 -37.77 -2.64 -2.07
C GLY A 125 -36.89 -1.72 -2.90
N TYR A 126 -35.86 -2.31 -3.44
CA TYR A 126 -34.78 -1.58 -4.10
C TYR A 126 -34.50 -2.13 -5.49
N SER A 127 -33.72 -1.37 -6.27
CA SER A 127 -33.18 -1.83 -7.56
C SER A 127 -32.36 -3.12 -7.44
N ALA A 128 -32.14 -3.80 -8.55
CA ALA A 128 -31.36 -5.03 -8.60
C ALA A 128 -29.95 -4.91 -7.99
N THR A 129 -29.39 -3.70 -7.97
CA THR A 129 -28.12 -3.40 -7.33
C THR A 129 -28.10 -3.64 -5.82
N TYR A 130 -29.26 -3.70 -5.16
CA TYR A 130 -29.36 -4.00 -3.74
C TYR A 130 -28.83 -5.40 -3.37
N ARG A 131 -28.75 -6.32 -4.35
CA ARG A 131 -28.10 -7.62 -4.15
C ARG A 131 -26.61 -7.52 -3.85
N MET A 132 -26.02 -6.34 -4.08
CA MET A 132 -24.63 -6.02 -3.78
C MET A 132 -24.46 -5.36 -2.39
N GLU A 133 -25.55 -5.14 -1.64
CA GLU A 133 -25.52 -4.79 -0.22
C GLU A 133 -25.25 -6.03 0.62
N THR A 134 -24.10 -6.63 0.41
CA THR A 134 -23.58 -7.73 1.23
C THR A 134 -23.17 -7.25 2.61
N ALA A 135 -22.95 -8.15 3.55
CA ALA A 135 -22.23 -7.77 4.77
C ALA A 135 -20.86 -7.18 4.42
N HIS A 136 -20.41 -6.24 5.25
CA HIS A 136 -19.10 -5.62 5.04
C HIS A 136 -17.99 -6.67 4.97
N SER A 137 -17.22 -6.66 3.93
CA SER A 137 -16.23 -7.67 3.60
C SER A 137 -14.86 -7.05 3.35
N CYS A 138 -13.83 -7.87 3.56
CA CYS A 138 -12.45 -7.56 3.15
C CYS A 138 -12.06 -8.52 2.03
N PHE A 139 -11.66 -7.97 0.89
CA PHE A 139 -11.18 -8.74 -0.25
C PHE A 139 -10.09 -7.97 -1.00
N SER A 140 -9.21 -8.68 -1.69
CA SER A 140 -8.18 -8.03 -2.48
C SER A 140 -7.93 -8.73 -3.83
N TRP A 141 -7.51 -7.92 -4.79
CA TRP A 141 -7.16 -8.36 -6.14
C TRP A 141 -5.77 -7.86 -6.48
N ASN A 142 -5.03 -8.68 -7.21
CA ASN A 142 -3.70 -8.34 -7.72
C ASN A 142 -3.72 -8.30 -9.24
N ASP A 143 -2.88 -7.44 -9.82
CA ASP A 143 -2.61 -7.36 -11.26
C ASP A 143 -3.90 -7.33 -12.11
N THR A 144 -4.81 -6.42 -11.78
CA THR A 144 -6.13 -6.30 -12.41
C THR A 144 -6.56 -4.86 -12.61
N THR A 145 -7.56 -4.64 -13.44
CA THR A 145 -8.18 -3.32 -13.64
C THR A 145 -9.39 -3.12 -12.72
N ILE A 146 -9.75 -1.85 -12.45
CA ILE A 146 -10.99 -1.55 -11.71
C ILE A 146 -12.23 -2.06 -12.47
N GLY A 147 -12.18 -2.07 -13.80
CA GLY A 147 -13.27 -2.57 -14.63
C GLY A 147 -13.49 -4.07 -14.47
N ASP A 148 -12.43 -4.87 -14.41
CA ASP A 148 -12.53 -6.31 -14.22
C ASP A 148 -13.10 -6.67 -12.85
N VAL A 149 -12.69 -5.92 -11.81
CA VAL A 149 -13.23 -6.07 -10.46
C VAL A 149 -14.73 -5.78 -10.45
N VAL A 150 -15.16 -4.65 -11.00
CA VAL A 150 -16.59 -4.28 -11.09
C VAL A 150 -17.38 -5.32 -11.88
N LYS A 151 -16.84 -5.82 -12.99
CA LYS A 151 -17.46 -6.88 -13.79
C LYS A 151 -17.68 -8.17 -13.00
N LYS A 152 -16.67 -8.57 -12.21
CA LYS A 152 -16.75 -9.77 -11.36
C LYS A 152 -17.85 -9.62 -10.31
N LEU A 153 -17.85 -8.54 -9.54
CA LEU A 153 -18.84 -8.29 -8.48
C LEU A 153 -20.28 -8.20 -9.04
N CYS A 154 -20.47 -7.53 -10.17
CA CYS A 154 -21.78 -7.47 -10.83
C CYS A 154 -22.27 -8.86 -11.29
N ALA A 155 -21.36 -9.70 -11.81
CA ALA A 155 -21.70 -11.06 -12.23
C ALA A 155 -22.11 -11.93 -11.05
N GLU A 156 -21.39 -11.87 -9.93
CA GLU A 156 -21.71 -12.58 -8.68
C GLU A 156 -23.07 -12.17 -8.13
N ALA A 157 -23.38 -10.88 -8.13
CA ALA A 157 -24.66 -10.33 -7.71
C ALA A 157 -25.80 -10.50 -8.73
N LYS A 158 -25.51 -11.04 -9.93
CA LYS A 158 -26.46 -11.13 -11.06
C LYS A 158 -27.06 -9.79 -11.45
N VAL A 159 -26.26 -8.73 -11.43
CA VAL A 159 -26.60 -7.38 -11.87
C VAL A 159 -26.09 -7.19 -13.28
N GLN A 160 -26.97 -6.76 -14.21
CA GLN A 160 -26.56 -6.42 -15.56
C GLN A 160 -25.63 -5.20 -15.55
N LEU A 161 -24.57 -5.22 -16.34
CA LEU A 161 -23.53 -4.20 -16.37
C LEU A 161 -23.29 -3.70 -17.80
N GLU A 162 -23.22 -2.38 -17.97
CA GLU A 162 -22.57 -1.74 -19.09
C GLU A 162 -21.25 -1.12 -18.61
N LEU A 163 -20.11 -1.61 -19.14
CA LEU A 163 -18.78 -1.28 -18.67
C LEU A 163 -17.99 -0.52 -19.73
N ASN A 164 -17.62 0.72 -19.42
CA ASN A 164 -16.75 1.53 -20.27
C ASN A 164 -15.95 2.55 -19.43
N PRO A 165 -15.12 2.11 -18.47
CA PRO A 165 -14.34 3.02 -17.65
C PRO A 165 -13.30 3.79 -18.48
N ALA A 166 -13.07 5.05 -18.14
CA ALA A 166 -12.02 5.87 -18.69
C ALA A 166 -10.63 5.46 -18.14
N TYR A 167 -10.60 5.03 -16.87
CA TYR A 167 -9.39 4.50 -16.24
C TYR A 167 -9.22 3.02 -16.56
N LYS A 168 -8.15 2.68 -17.31
CA LYS A 168 -7.88 1.32 -17.81
C LYS A 168 -6.57 0.72 -17.33
N GLU A 169 -5.82 1.47 -16.52
CA GLU A 169 -4.53 1.04 -16.03
C GLU A 169 -4.65 -0.17 -15.10
N ASN A 170 -3.75 -1.13 -15.27
CA ASN A 170 -3.62 -2.26 -14.39
C ASN A 170 -3.08 -1.82 -13.03
N LYS A 171 -3.63 -2.35 -11.96
CA LYS A 171 -3.18 -2.10 -10.58
C LYS A 171 -2.59 -3.36 -9.98
N ASP A 172 -1.41 -3.22 -9.39
CA ASP A 172 -0.73 -4.28 -8.67
C ASP A 172 -1.51 -4.74 -7.43
N TYR A 173 -2.37 -3.87 -6.87
CA TYR A 173 -3.17 -4.17 -5.70
C TYR A 173 -4.41 -3.28 -5.61
N ILE A 174 -5.58 -3.89 -5.52
CA ILE A 174 -6.88 -3.27 -5.24
C ILE A 174 -7.46 -3.94 -3.99
N CYS A 175 -8.02 -3.17 -3.07
CA CYS A 175 -8.53 -3.67 -1.80
C CYS A 175 -9.93 -3.14 -1.53
N GLN A 176 -10.88 -4.02 -1.28
CA GLN A 176 -12.15 -3.78 -0.58
C GLN A 176 -11.87 -4.00 0.91
N TYR A 177 -12.31 -3.07 1.75
CA TYR A 177 -11.99 -3.13 3.18
C TYR A 177 -13.17 -2.65 4.01
N GLU A 178 -13.82 -3.59 4.71
CA GLU A 178 -15.01 -3.34 5.52
C GLU A 178 -16.11 -2.57 4.78
N GLU A 179 -16.36 -2.95 3.54
CA GLU A 179 -17.35 -2.35 2.65
C GLU A 179 -18.28 -3.43 2.08
N SER A 180 -19.54 -3.04 1.76
CA SER A 180 -20.37 -3.85 0.87
C SER A 180 -19.84 -3.78 -0.57
N ASP A 181 -20.21 -4.71 -1.43
CA ASP A 181 -19.79 -4.68 -2.84
C ASP A 181 -20.27 -3.41 -3.54
N PHE A 182 -21.47 -2.92 -3.20
CA PHE A 182 -22.00 -1.69 -3.77
C PHE A 182 -21.22 -0.46 -3.31
N ASP A 183 -20.94 -0.34 -2.01
CA ASP A 183 -20.15 0.77 -1.47
C ASP A 183 -18.73 0.77 -2.03
N PHE A 184 -18.13 -0.42 -2.20
CA PHE A 184 -16.84 -0.55 -2.83
C PHE A 184 -16.83 -0.07 -4.29
N ILE A 185 -17.81 -0.48 -5.11
CA ILE A 185 -17.92 0.01 -6.50
C ILE A 185 -18.15 1.53 -6.52
N ARG A 186 -18.99 2.06 -5.62
CA ARG A 186 -19.18 3.52 -5.47
C ARG A 186 -17.88 4.23 -5.12
N ARG A 187 -17.08 3.65 -4.22
CA ARG A 187 -15.78 4.19 -3.86
C ARG A 187 -14.81 4.16 -5.04
N LEU A 188 -14.77 3.08 -5.81
CA LEU A 188 -13.96 3.03 -7.02
C LEU A 188 -14.40 4.11 -8.02
N ALA A 189 -15.70 4.28 -8.24
CA ALA A 189 -16.23 5.34 -9.10
C ALA A 189 -15.82 6.72 -8.60
N TYR A 190 -15.93 7.00 -7.31
CA TYR A 190 -15.48 8.26 -6.70
C TYR A 190 -13.97 8.45 -6.79
N GLN A 191 -13.19 7.41 -6.45
CA GLN A 191 -11.73 7.48 -6.39
C GLN A 191 -11.11 7.73 -7.77
N TYR A 192 -11.68 7.13 -8.83
CA TYR A 192 -11.20 7.25 -10.21
C TYR A 192 -12.03 8.22 -11.06
N GLN A 193 -13.04 8.87 -10.47
CA GLN A 193 -13.93 9.81 -11.14
C GLN A 193 -14.64 9.19 -12.36
N GLU A 194 -15.14 7.98 -12.18
CA GLU A 194 -15.92 7.25 -13.20
C GLU A 194 -17.42 7.53 -13.06
N TRP A 195 -18.14 7.47 -14.17
CA TRP A 195 -19.59 7.48 -14.14
C TRP A 195 -20.10 6.23 -13.44
N MET A 196 -21.06 6.37 -12.55
CA MET A 196 -21.75 5.25 -11.93
C MET A 196 -23.21 5.60 -11.67
N TYR A 197 -24.11 4.87 -12.30
CA TYR A 197 -25.54 4.93 -12.02
C TYR A 197 -26.23 3.66 -12.49
N PHE A 198 -27.38 3.37 -11.89
CA PHE A 198 -28.29 2.34 -12.37
C PHE A 198 -29.33 2.99 -13.29
N ASP A 199 -29.48 2.54 -14.53
CA ASP A 199 -30.39 3.16 -15.49
C ASP A 199 -31.84 2.67 -15.37
N GLY A 200 -32.16 1.94 -14.29
CA GLY A 200 -33.42 1.26 -14.07
C GLY A 200 -33.38 -0.22 -14.45
N THR A 201 -32.43 -0.63 -15.28
CA THR A 201 -32.30 -2.03 -15.76
C THR A 201 -30.90 -2.61 -15.57
N LYS A 202 -29.87 -1.81 -15.75
CA LYS A 202 -28.45 -2.20 -15.66
C LYS A 202 -27.63 -1.15 -14.95
N LEU A 203 -26.53 -1.57 -14.32
CA LEU A 203 -25.52 -0.67 -13.77
C LEU A 203 -24.64 -0.18 -14.91
N ILE A 204 -24.44 1.12 -14.97
CA ILE A 204 -23.51 1.78 -15.88
C ILE A 204 -22.26 2.13 -15.08
N PHE A 205 -21.09 1.64 -15.50
CA PHE A 205 -19.81 2.00 -14.92
C PHE A 205 -18.86 2.52 -16.00
N GLY A 206 -18.46 3.78 -15.89
CA GLY A 206 -17.82 4.54 -16.94
C GLY A 206 -18.83 5.21 -17.88
N LYS A 207 -18.39 6.26 -18.59
CA LYS A 207 -19.26 7.00 -19.51
C LYS A 207 -19.67 6.12 -20.70
N PRO A 208 -20.98 5.97 -20.99
CA PRO A 208 -21.44 5.22 -22.18
C PRO A 208 -20.82 5.78 -23.47
N ARG A 209 -20.52 4.90 -24.42
CA ARG A 209 -19.96 5.33 -25.72
C ARG A 209 -20.90 6.24 -26.50
N LYS A 210 -22.20 5.99 -26.39
CA LYS A 210 -23.27 6.84 -26.92
C LYS A 210 -24.31 7.05 -25.82
N LEU A 211 -24.64 8.31 -25.55
CA LEU A 211 -25.78 8.65 -24.70
C LEU A 211 -27.08 8.30 -25.43
N ALA A 212 -28.15 8.09 -24.68
CA ALA A 212 -29.47 7.85 -25.24
C ALA A 212 -29.90 9.01 -26.15
N ASP A 213 -30.69 8.73 -27.17
CA ASP A 213 -31.23 9.75 -28.04
C ASP A 213 -32.14 10.68 -27.22
N PRO A 214 -32.07 12.00 -27.43
CA PRO A 214 -32.79 12.96 -26.59
C PRO A 214 -34.31 12.84 -26.73
N ILE A 215 -34.99 12.74 -25.60
CA ILE A 215 -36.48 12.82 -25.52
C ILE A 215 -36.86 14.29 -25.48
N ARG A 216 -37.69 14.72 -26.43
CA ARG A 216 -38.16 16.09 -26.48
C ARG A 216 -39.19 16.37 -25.38
N LEU A 217 -38.94 17.39 -24.58
CA LEU A 217 -39.86 17.92 -23.57
C LEU A 217 -40.07 19.40 -23.78
N GLU A 218 -41.33 19.84 -23.64
CA GLU A 218 -41.74 21.21 -23.91
C GLU A 218 -42.60 21.75 -22.77
N TYR A 219 -42.20 22.89 -22.21
CA TYR A 219 -42.97 23.58 -21.17
C TYR A 219 -44.35 23.96 -21.66
N GLY A 220 -45.38 23.70 -20.86
CA GLY A 220 -46.78 23.92 -21.20
C GLY A 220 -47.46 22.76 -21.94
N THR A 221 -46.70 21.72 -22.39
CA THR A 221 -47.25 20.51 -23.02
C THR A 221 -46.85 19.23 -22.27
N THR A 222 -45.57 18.88 -22.28
CA THR A 222 -45.04 17.71 -21.60
C THR A 222 -44.41 18.00 -20.24
N LEU A 223 -44.13 19.30 -19.98
CA LEU A 223 -43.67 19.80 -18.68
C LEU A 223 -44.74 20.72 -18.08
N SER A 224 -45.13 20.44 -16.85
CA SER A 224 -46.02 21.26 -16.04
C SER A 224 -45.27 22.30 -15.19
N SER A 225 -44.00 22.00 -14.84
CA SER A 225 -43.10 22.88 -14.09
C SER A 225 -41.69 22.78 -14.65
N LEU A 226 -40.98 23.90 -14.64
CA LEU A 226 -39.58 24.00 -15.07
C LEU A 226 -38.87 25.11 -14.29
N ASP A 227 -37.84 24.73 -13.52
CA ASP A 227 -36.94 25.65 -12.84
C ASP A 227 -35.53 25.46 -13.39
N ILE A 228 -34.84 26.56 -13.68
CA ILE A 228 -33.45 26.57 -14.12
C ILE A 228 -32.61 27.21 -13.02
N GLY A 229 -31.65 26.48 -12.49
CA GLY A 229 -30.81 26.91 -11.38
C GLY A 229 -29.35 27.01 -11.74
N LEU A 230 -28.70 28.03 -11.19
CA LEU A 230 -27.24 28.19 -11.21
C LEU A 230 -26.73 28.24 -9.78
N GLN A 231 -25.60 27.59 -9.51
CA GLN A 231 -24.99 27.59 -8.17
C GLN A 231 -23.46 27.57 -8.24
N THR A 232 -22.84 28.11 -7.20
CA THR A 232 -21.39 28.16 -7.07
C THR A 232 -20.88 26.89 -6.37
N LEU A 233 -20.14 26.03 -7.08
CA LEU A 233 -19.60 24.76 -6.59
C LEU A 233 -18.10 24.65 -6.75
N ALA A 234 -17.52 25.30 -7.77
CA ALA A 234 -16.09 25.21 -8.04
C ALA A 234 -15.25 25.74 -6.88
N ARG A 235 -14.20 25.03 -6.54
CA ARG A 235 -13.23 25.41 -5.49
C ARG A 235 -11.82 25.26 -6.03
N SER A 236 -10.92 26.15 -5.58
CA SER A 236 -9.52 26.01 -5.91
C SER A 236 -8.88 24.95 -5.01
N GLU A 237 -8.15 24.02 -5.60
CA GLU A 237 -7.45 22.96 -4.90
C GLU A 237 -6.04 22.78 -5.45
N GLN A 238 -5.14 22.38 -4.57
CA GLN A 238 -3.80 21.90 -4.91
C GLN A 238 -3.69 20.46 -4.46
N VAL A 239 -3.59 19.54 -5.42
CA VAL A 239 -3.48 18.12 -5.13
C VAL A 239 -2.04 17.67 -5.33
N PHE A 240 -1.53 16.90 -4.38
CA PHE A 240 -0.20 16.34 -4.41
C PHE A 240 -0.23 14.81 -4.38
N SER A 241 0.80 14.21 -4.96
CA SER A 241 1.04 12.77 -4.94
C SER A 241 2.53 12.50 -4.90
N TYR A 242 2.91 11.34 -4.37
CA TYR A 242 4.29 10.87 -4.34
C TYR A 242 4.37 9.44 -4.87
N HIS A 243 5.18 9.25 -5.92
CA HIS A 243 5.48 7.96 -6.50
C HIS A 243 6.82 7.43 -5.98
N SER A 244 6.78 6.54 -4.99
CA SER A 244 7.98 6.05 -4.28
C SER A 244 8.92 5.20 -5.15
N GLY A 245 8.42 4.56 -6.21
CA GLY A 245 9.25 3.77 -7.13
C GLY A 245 10.20 4.61 -7.96
N ALA A 246 9.79 5.86 -8.28
CA ALA A 246 10.58 6.81 -9.06
C ALA A 246 11.11 7.98 -8.22
N ASP A 247 10.86 7.99 -6.90
CA ASP A 247 11.20 9.10 -5.99
C ASP A 247 10.75 10.46 -6.53
N ARG A 248 9.47 10.52 -6.98
CA ARG A 248 8.92 11.71 -7.63
C ARG A 248 7.75 12.29 -6.85
N GLU A 249 7.89 13.52 -6.46
CA GLU A 249 6.78 14.34 -5.99
C GLU A 249 6.06 15.00 -7.17
N MET A 250 4.75 15.02 -7.13
CA MET A 250 3.88 15.63 -8.15
C MET A 250 2.83 16.49 -7.46
N GLN A 251 2.57 17.67 -8.00
CA GLN A 251 1.51 18.54 -7.52
C GLN A 251 0.88 19.31 -8.66
N ARG A 252 -0.44 19.50 -8.59
CA ARG A 252 -1.20 20.27 -9.57
C ARG A 252 -2.30 21.09 -8.91
N MET A 253 -2.54 22.25 -9.49
CA MET A 253 -3.69 23.11 -9.16
C MET A 253 -4.91 22.67 -9.95
N THR A 254 -6.09 22.96 -9.42
CA THR A 254 -7.35 22.85 -10.16
C THR A 254 -7.25 23.64 -11.47
N PRO A 255 -7.61 23.06 -12.62
CA PRO A 255 -7.64 23.79 -13.88
C PRO A 255 -8.63 24.97 -13.85
N ASP A 256 -8.26 26.10 -14.43
CA ASP A 256 -9.13 27.26 -14.56
C ASP A 256 -10.20 27.11 -15.65
N LEU A 257 -10.14 26.03 -16.43
CA LEU A 257 -11.08 25.71 -17.49
C LEU A 257 -12.08 24.65 -17.04
N ALA A 258 -13.35 24.96 -17.23
CA ALA A 258 -14.46 24.04 -16.98
C ALA A 258 -14.73 23.15 -18.20
N TYR A 259 -14.22 21.93 -18.20
CA TYR A 259 -14.45 20.99 -19.30
C TYR A 259 -15.88 20.47 -19.32
N GLY A 260 -16.56 20.64 -20.49
CA GLY A 260 -17.90 20.13 -20.72
C GLY A 260 -19.03 21.00 -20.16
N HIS A 261 -18.73 22.21 -19.69
CA HIS A 261 -19.73 23.18 -19.27
C HIS A 261 -20.36 23.90 -20.46
N ASP A 262 -21.64 24.17 -20.38
CA ASP A 262 -22.28 25.12 -21.26
C ASP A 262 -21.97 26.59 -20.84
N LYS A 263 -22.52 27.56 -21.54
CA LYS A 263 -22.23 28.97 -21.24
C LYS A 263 -22.63 29.37 -19.82
N LEU A 264 -23.79 28.94 -19.34
CA LEU A 264 -24.29 29.26 -18.00
C LEU A 264 -23.47 28.59 -16.91
N SER A 265 -23.13 27.30 -17.08
CA SER A 265 -22.23 26.60 -16.18
C SER A 265 -20.86 27.27 -16.11
N GLY A 266 -20.33 27.75 -17.26
CA GLY A 266 -19.05 28.42 -17.33
C GLY A 266 -19.04 29.76 -16.57
N ASP A 267 -20.12 30.52 -16.63
CA ASP A 267 -20.24 31.79 -15.89
C ASP A 267 -20.31 31.54 -14.37
N ALA A 268 -21.12 30.59 -13.93
CA ALA A 268 -21.23 30.21 -12.53
C ALA A 268 -19.92 29.59 -12.00
N PHE A 269 -19.20 28.87 -12.84
CA PHE A 269 -17.86 28.31 -12.51
C PHE A 269 -16.85 29.43 -12.23
N ARG A 270 -16.76 30.45 -13.10
CA ARG A 270 -15.89 31.62 -12.87
C ARG A 270 -16.25 32.38 -11.59
N ALA A 271 -17.54 32.60 -11.35
CA ALA A 271 -18.00 33.21 -10.11
C ALA A 271 -17.60 32.39 -8.87
N SER A 272 -17.66 31.04 -8.94
CA SER A 272 -17.26 30.17 -7.86
C SER A 272 -15.76 30.28 -7.53
N LEU A 273 -14.89 30.27 -8.54
CA LEU A 273 -13.45 30.41 -8.33
C LEU A 273 -13.08 31.78 -7.74
N GLY A 274 -13.84 32.85 -8.10
CA GLY A 274 -13.69 34.16 -7.48
C GLY A 274 -14.03 34.14 -5.97
N MET A 275 -15.05 33.39 -5.56
CA MET A 275 -15.43 33.21 -4.16
C MET A 275 -14.47 32.33 -3.38
N PHE A 276 -14.00 31.23 -3.98
CA PHE A 276 -13.19 30.19 -3.34
C PHE A 276 -11.78 30.14 -3.90
N SER A 277 -11.10 31.30 -3.92
CA SER A 277 -9.79 31.47 -4.56
C SER A 277 -8.62 30.82 -3.78
N LYS A 278 -8.75 30.67 -2.44
CA LYS A 278 -7.70 30.03 -1.62
C LYS A 278 -7.68 28.53 -1.86
N PRO A 279 -6.59 27.96 -2.44
CA PRO A 279 -6.54 26.55 -2.74
C PRO A 279 -6.45 25.68 -1.47
N ALA A 280 -7.30 24.66 -1.40
CA ALA A 280 -7.19 23.61 -0.40
C ALA A 280 -6.11 22.61 -0.81
N ARG A 281 -5.24 22.21 0.12
CA ARG A 281 -4.19 21.23 -0.15
C ARG A 281 -4.65 19.84 0.23
N GLN A 282 -4.63 18.92 -0.71
CA GLN A 282 -5.10 17.56 -0.53
C GLN A 282 -4.17 16.55 -1.20
N HIS A 283 -4.12 15.33 -0.70
CA HIS A 283 -3.46 14.23 -1.40
C HIS A 283 -4.41 13.62 -2.45
N ALA A 284 -3.84 13.10 -3.54
CA ALA A 284 -4.61 12.37 -4.54
C ALA A 284 -5.17 11.07 -3.94
N LEU A 285 -6.47 10.83 -4.15
CA LEU A 285 -7.10 9.59 -3.68
C LEU A 285 -6.58 8.35 -4.43
N PRO A 286 -6.47 8.33 -5.78
CA PRO A 286 -5.86 7.21 -6.48
C PRO A 286 -4.33 7.23 -6.34
N ARG A 287 -3.70 6.08 -6.56
CA ARG A 287 -2.23 6.01 -6.75
C ARG A 287 -1.91 6.59 -8.11
N ILE A 288 -1.22 7.71 -8.14
CA ILE A 288 -0.79 8.42 -9.35
C ILE A 288 0.62 7.95 -9.72
N SER A 289 0.80 7.55 -10.94
CA SER A 289 2.08 7.04 -11.47
C SER A 289 2.92 8.13 -12.12
N ASP A 290 2.27 9.08 -12.78
CA ASP A 290 2.94 10.17 -13.49
C ASP A 290 2.11 11.46 -13.48
N GLU A 291 2.69 12.50 -14.06
CA GLU A 291 2.11 13.85 -14.08
C GLU A 291 0.87 13.95 -14.98
N SER A 292 0.83 13.18 -16.06
CA SER A 292 -0.32 13.16 -16.99
C SER A 292 -1.55 12.52 -16.33
N GLU A 293 -1.34 11.48 -15.54
CA GLU A 293 -2.40 10.86 -14.73
C GLU A 293 -2.95 11.85 -13.68
N LEU A 294 -2.06 12.63 -13.04
CA LEU A 294 -2.48 13.66 -12.08
C LEU A 294 -3.30 14.77 -12.76
N ILE A 295 -2.89 15.25 -13.93
CA ILE A 295 -3.64 16.24 -14.72
C ILE A 295 -5.02 15.71 -15.09
N ASN A 296 -5.10 14.48 -15.59
CA ASN A 296 -6.35 13.82 -15.97
C ASN A 296 -7.27 13.62 -14.76
N TYR A 297 -6.70 13.22 -13.62
CA TYR A 297 -7.45 13.08 -12.37
C TYR A 297 -8.04 14.42 -11.92
N MET A 298 -7.23 15.49 -11.91
CA MET A 298 -7.68 16.82 -11.51
C MET A 298 -8.79 17.37 -12.43
N GLY A 299 -8.65 17.19 -13.73
CA GLY A 299 -9.67 17.62 -14.70
C GLY A 299 -11.00 16.88 -14.51
N ARG A 300 -10.97 15.56 -14.27
CA ARG A 300 -12.17 14.76 -14.00
C ARG A 300 -12.79 15.10 -12.64
N LYS A 301 -11.97 15.24 -11.60
CA LYS A 301 -12.43 15.64 -10.26
C LYS A 301 -13.17 16.96 -10.30
N GLN A 302 -12.58 17.98 -10.93
CA GLN A 302 -13.21 19.27 -11.11
C GLN A 302 -14.53 19.15 -11.89
N ALA A 303 -14.55 18.40 -13.00
CA ALA A 303 -15.76 18.20 -13.79
C ALA A 303 -16.89 17.55 -12.97
N ALA A 304 -16.56 16.59 -12.10
CA ALA A 304 -17.54 15.93 -11.24
C ALA A 304 -18.06 16.85 -10.11
N GLU A 305 -17.17 17.61 -9.48
CA GLU A 305 -17.54 18.53 -8.40
C GLU A 305 -18.39 19.71 -8.90
N THR A 306 -18.23 20.09 -10.15
CA THR A 306 -18.93 21.22 -10.75
C THR A 306 -20.08 20.83 -11.69
N ALA A 307 -20.36 19.55 -11.82
CA ALA A 307 -21.37 19.04 -12.77
C ALA A 307 -22.78 19.61 -12.53
N GLU A 308 -23.12 19.93 -11.29
CA GLU A 308 -24.41 20.51 -10.90
C GLU A 308 -24.41 22.06 -10.85
N THR A 309 -23.35 22.71 -11.33
CA THR A 309 -23.27 24.18 -11.35
C THR A 309 -24.44 24.82 -12.13
N HIS A 310 -24.86 24.17 -13.21
CA HIS A 310 -26.11 24.45 -13.90
C HIS A 310 -27.00 23.22 -13.82
N TYR A 311 -28.20 23.39 -13.31
CA TYR A 311 -29.16 22.29 -13.16
C TYR A 311 -30.57 22.77 -13.51
N ILE A 312 -31.41 21.79 -13.80
CA ILE A 312 -32.85 22.03 -13.94
C ILE A 312 -33.61 21.08 -13.02
N THR A 313 -34.75 21.53 -12.53
CA THR A 313 -35.79 20.70 -11.94
C THR A 313 -37.08 20.91 -12.72
N ALA A 314 -37.74 19.80 -13.02
CA ALA A 314 -38.95 19.85 -13.82
C ALA A 314 -39.94 18.76 -13.40
N GLU A 315 -41.23 19.02 -13.67
CA GLU A 315 -42.30 18.04 -13.50
C GLU A 315 -42.86 17.68 -14.87
N SER A 316 -43.02 16.38 -15.12
CA SER A 316 -43.44 15.85 -16.42
C SER A 316 -44.45 14.71 -16.27
N GLN A 317 -45.20 14.47 -17.34
CA GLN A 317 -46.08 13.32 -17.48
C GLN A 317 -45.56 12.23 -18.42
N VAL A 318 -44.32 12.34 -18.89
CA VAL A 318 -43.69 11.33 -19.77
C VAL A 318 -43.16 10.16 -18.94
N PRO A 319 -43.78 8.98 -19.00
CA PRO A 319 -43.49 7.88 -18.05
C PRO A 319 -42.23 7.09 -18.39
N THR A 320 -41.62 7.29 -19.56
CA THR A 320 -40.44 6.54 -20.02
C THR A 320 -39.10 7.16 -19.55
N LEU A 321 -39.14 8.32 -18.91
CA LEU A 321 -37.97 8.98 -18.34
C LEU A 321 -37.37 8.13 -17.23
N ARG A 322 -36.04 8.19 -17.09
CA ARG A 322 -35.31 7.49 -16.01
C ARG A 322 -33.95 8.15 -15.81
N VAL A 323 -33.25 7.82 -14.76
CA VAL A 323 -31.86 8.26 -14.58
C VAL A 323 -31.01 7.83 -15.76
N GLY A 324 -30.20 8.76 -16.29
CA GLY A 324 -29.40 8.57 -17.49
C GLY A 324 -30.13 8.89 -18.80
N SER A 325 -31.45 9.14 -18.78
CA SER A 325 -32.17 9.65 -19.97
C SER A 325 -31.65 11.03 -20.34
N VAL A 326 -31.50 11.28 -21.63
CA VAL A 326 -31.20 12.60 -22.17
C VAL A 326 -32.51 13.24 -22.59
N VAL A 327 -32.72 14.48 -22.19
CA VAL A 327 -33.91 15.27 -22.54
C VAL A 327 -33.49 16.52 -23.28
N SER A 328 -34.22 16.84 -24.37
CA SER A 328 -34.08 18.07 -25.13
C SER A 328 -35.20 19.01 -24.72
N LEU A 329 -34.86 20.11 -24.07
CA LEU A 329 -35.84 21.01 -23.45
C LEU A 329 -36.17 22.19 -24.34
N TYR A 330 -37.44 22.48 -24.38
CA TYR A 330 -37.98 23.65 -25.09
C TYR A 330 -38.91 24.46 -24.17
N SER A 331 -38.80 25.77 -24.23
CA SER A 331 -39.75 26.70 -23.64
C SER A 331 -40.55 27.35 -24.71
N SER A 332 -41.86 27.40 -24.52
CA SER A 332 -42.79 28.12 -25.40
C SER A 332 -43.28 29.36 -24.69
N PHE A 333 -43.15 30.53 -25.30
CA PHE A 333 -43.69 31.77 -24.76
C PHE A 333 -44.39 32.57 -25.84
N LEU A 334 -45.37 33.37 -25.42
CA LEU A 334 -46.17 34.18 -26.28
C LEU A 334 -45.43 35.51 -26.56
N GLU A 335 -44.87 35.68 -27.76
CA GLU A 335 -44.21 36.94 -28.17
C GLU A 335 -45.23 38.05 -28.47
N ARG A 336 -46.33 37.70 -29.16
CA ARG A 336 -47.47 38.55 -29.47
C ARG A 336 -48.74 37.72 -29.54
N VAL A 337 -49.91 38.37 -29.46
CA VAL A 337 -51.19 37.67 -29.65
C VAL A 337 -51.19 36.94 -30.97
N GLY A 338 -51.22 35.58 -30.89
CA GLY A 338 -51.22 34.71 -32.06
C GLY A 338 -49.82 34.18 -32.50
N ASN A 339 -48.73 34.63 -31.90
CA ASN A 339 -47.39 34.17 -32.25
C ASN A 339 -46.66 33.52 -31.06
N ILE A 340 -46.43 32.19 -31.09
CA ILE A 340 -45.73 31.43 -30.08
C ILE A 340 -44.30 31.24 -30.58
N SER A 341 -43.32 31.78 -29.85
CA SER A 341 -41.91 31.51 -30.05
C SER A 341 -41.47 30.29 -29.23
N LYS A 342 -40.66 29.45 -29.82
CA LYS A 342 -40.09 28.26 -29.17
C LYS A 342 -38.59 28.40 -29.07
N GLU A 343 -38.10 28.42 -27.85
CA GLU A 343 -36.67 28.48 -27.55
C GLU A 343 -36.17 27.13 -27.12
N SER A 344 -35.01 26.69 -27.66
CA SER A 344 -34.31 25.50 -27.18
C SER A 344 -33.44 25.85 -26.00
N LEU A 345 -33.65 25.19 -24.88
CA LEU A 345 -32.86 25.33 -23.66
C LEU A 345 -31.66 24.38 -23.61
N GLY A 346 -31.51 23.48 -24.62
CA GLY A 346 -30.41 22.52 -24.72
C GLY A 346 -30.78 21.10 -24.30
N ASN A 347 -29.74 20.27 -24.23
CA ASN A 347 -29.86 18.87 -23.84
C ASN A 347 -29.34 18.65 -22.43
N PHE A 348 -30.12 17.92 -21.63
CA PHE A 348 -29.82 17.63 -20.24
C PHE A 348 -29.90 16.13 -19.97
N ILE A 349 -29.05 15.61 -19.06
CA ILE A 349 -29.11 14.25 -18.59
C ILE A 349 -29.73 14.18 -17.20
N ILE A 350 -30.72 13.31 -17.02
CA ILE A 350 -31.42 13.13 -15.75
C ILE A 350 -30.53 12.43 -14.75
N ILE A 351 -30.32 13.05 -13.58
CA ILE A 351 -29.51 12.52 -12.48
C ILE A 351 -30.36 12.05 -11.30
N GLU A 352 -31.59 12.53 -11.20
CA GLU A 352 -32.55 12.14 -10.18
C GLU A 352 -33.97 12.23 -10.77
N ILE A 353 -34.81 11.24 -10.46
CA ILE A 353 -36.22 11.25 -10.86
C ILE A 353 -37.06 10.48 -9.86
N THR A 354 -38.22 11.03 -9.52
CA THR A 354 -39.27 10.38 -8.74
C THR A 354 -40.50 10.22 -9.60
N HIS A 355 -40.95 8.99 -9.79
CA HIS A 355 -42.22 8.66 -10.46
C HIS A 355 -43.30 8.46 -9.43
N GLU A 356 -44.45 9.00 -9.67
CA GLU A 356 -45.64 8.85 -8.84
C GLU A 356 -46.82 8.42 -9.71
N VAL A 357 -47.47 7.33 -9.32
CA VAL A 357 -48.75 6.90 -9.89
C VAL A 357 -49.75 6.85 -8.75
N SER A 358 -50.87 7.54 -8.89
CA SER A 358 -51.94 7.51 -7.91
C SER A 358 -53.26 7.08 -8.56
N GLN A 359 -54.12 6.45 -7.76
CA GLN A 359 -55.42 5.93 -8.22
C GLN A 359 -55.32 5.04 -9.48
N GLY A 360 -54.18 4.37 -9.67
CA GLY A 360 -53.94 3.45 -10.78
C GLY A 360 -53.78 4.07 -12.16
N SER A 361 -54.06 5.36 -12.33
CA SER A 361 -54.11 6.04 -13.64
C SER A 361 -53.48 7.40 -13.74
N TYR A 362 -53.39 8.16 -12.65
CA TYR A 362 -52.75 9.46 -12.66
C TYR A 362 -51.26 9.34 -12.49
N TYR A 363 -50.49 9.68 -13.53
CA TYR A 363 -49.02 9.60 -13.56
C TYR A 363 -48.42 11.01 -13.60
N LYS A 364 -47.36 11.20 -12.79
CA LYS A 364 -46.43 12.33 -12.88
C LYS A 364 -45.04 11.90 -12.48
N ASN A 365 -44.04 12.63 -12.93
CA ASN A 365 -42.69 12.51 -12.40
C ASN A 365 -42.10 13.89 -12.14
N ARG A 366 -41.19 13.95 -11.20
CA ARG A 366 -40.35 15.11 -10.95
C ARG A 366 -38.90 14.68 -11.09
N PHE A 367 -38.12 15.43 -11.85
CA PHE A 367 -36.72 15.09 -12.09
C PHE A 367 -35.79 16.29 -11.94
N LYS A 368 -34.51 15.98 -11.63
CA LYS A 368 -33.39 16.91 -11.70
C LYS A 368 -32.46 16.44 -12.81
N ALA A 369 -32.00 17.39 -13.63
CA ALA A 369 -31.08 17.09 -14.73
C ALA A 369 -30.01 18.18 -14.84
N ILE A 370 -28.91 17.83 -15.50
CA ILE A 370 -27.73 18.68 -15.69
C ILE A 370 -27.35 18.65 -17.18
N PRO A 371 -26.56 19.61 -17.70
CA PRO A 371 -26.21 19.65 -19.11
C PRO A 371 -25.59 18.32 -19.60
N ALA A 372 -26.08 17.79 -20.72
CA ALA A 372 -25.59 16.52 -21.27
C ALA A 372 -24.16 16.59 -21.82
N THR A 373 -23.58 17.79 -21.92
CA THR A 373 -22.20 18.04 -22.37
C THR A 373 -21.14 17.68 -21.31
N ILE A 374 -21.55 17.43 -20.04
CA ILE A 374 -20.66 17.14 -18.92
C ILE A 374 -19.68 16.00 -19.23
N LYS A 375 -18.49 16.05 -18.64
CA LYS A 375 -17.47 15.02 -18.76
C LYS A 375 -17.53 13.98 -17.64
N ALA A 376 -17.98 14.38 -16.45
CA ALA A 376 -18.18 13.52 -15.30
C ALA A 376 -19.54 13.78 -14.65
N LEU A 377 -20.15 12.75 -14.06
CA LEU A 377 -21.35 12.90 -13.22
C LEU A 377 -20.96 13.47 -11.85
N PRO A 378 -21.89 14.10 -11.12
CA PRO A 378 -21.66 14.47 -9.73
C PRO A 378 -21.12 13.30 -8.91
N SER A 379 -20.06 13.56 -8.16
CA SER A 379 -19.42 12.53 -7.34
C SER A 379 -20.36 12.05 -6.23
N PRO A 380 -20.55 10.75 -6.04
CA PRO A 380 -21.31 10.23 -4.93
C PRO A 380 -20.62 10.57 -3.61
N LYS A 381 -21.41 10.86 -2.57
CA LYS A 381 -20.88 11.00 -1.22
C LYS A 381 -20.51 9.61 -0.69
N VAL A 382 -19.22 9.32 -0.63
CA VAL A 382 -18.68 8.02 -0.21
C VAL A 382 -17.85 8.20 1.05
N ARG A 383 -17.99 7.27 2.00
CA ARG A 383 -17.08 7.15 3.12
C ARG A 383 -15.85 6.37 2.64
N MET A 384 -14.66 6.96 2.77
CA MET A 384 -13.42 6.24 2.49
C MET A 384 -13.11 5.31 3.66
N PRO A 385 -12.75 4.04 3.40
CA PRO A 385 -12.30 3.13 4.44
C PRO A 385 -10.98 3.62 5.05
N LEU A 386 -10.82 3.41 6.35
CA LEU A 386 -9.60 3.71 7.08
C LEU A 386 -9.07 2.40 7.67
N ALA A 387 -7.97 1.93 7.13
CA ALA A 387 -7.29 0.74 7.65
C ALA A 387 -6.40 1.12 8.83
N GLU A 388 -6.60 0.44 9.94
CA GLU A 388 -5.72 0.46 11.11
C GLU A 388 -4.54 -0.50 10.92
N THR A 389 -3.56 -0.45 11.83
CA THR A 389 -2.41 -1.36 11.79
C THR A 389 -2.85 -2.82 11.91
N GLN A 390 -2.26 -3.70 11.10
CA GLN A 390 -2.62 -5.12 11.02
C GLN A 390 -1.38 -6.00 10.97
N MET A 391 -1.54 -7.22 11.46
CA MET A 391 -0.51 -8.25 11.31
C MET A 391 -0.61 -8.94 9.96
N ALA A 392 0.54 -9.31 9.42
CA ALA A 392 0.64 -10.06 8.19
C ALA A 392 1.83 -11.02 8.22
N THR A 393 1.81 -12.02 7.36
CA THR A 393 2.93 -12.95 7.15
C THR A 393 3.62 -12.64 5.84
N VAL A 394 4.94 -12.64 5.84
CA VAL A 394 5.75 -12.45 4.63
C VAL A 394 5.66 -13.69 3.74
N LEU A 395 5.23 -13.50 2.49
CA LEU A 395 5.14 -14.57 1.49
C LEU A 395 6.34 -14.60 0.54
N SER A 396 6.93 -13.43 0.27
CA SER A 396 8.09 -13.30 -0.60
C SER A 396 8.88 -12.04 -0.26
N ASN A 397 10.19 -12.17 -0.25
CA ASN A 397 11.15 -11.06 -0.14
C ASN A 397 12.09 -10.97 -1.37
N ALA A 398 11.81 -11.76 -2.41
CA ALA A 398 12.54 -11.74 -3.68
C ALA A 398 12.01 -10.65 -4.61
N ASP A 399 12.20 -9.39 -4.23
CA ASP A 399 11.75 -8.22 -5.01
C ASP A 399 12.46 -8.19 -6.38
N PRO A 400 11.74 -8.27 -7.50
CA PRO A 400 12.34 -8.30 -8.84
C PRO A 400 13.07 -7.01 -9.22
N GLU A 401 12.78 -5.89 -8.55
CA GLU A 401 13.47 -4.62 -8.76
C GLU A 401 14.63 -4.39 -7.78
N GLY A 402 14.88 -5.33 -6.86
CA GLY A 402 15.96 -5.21 -5.87
C GLY A 402 15.80 -4.05 -4.89
N LYS A 403 14.58 -3.55 -4.66
CA LYS A 403 14.28 -2.39 -3.80
C LYS A 403 13.96 -2.77 -2.34
N GLY A 404 14.17 -4.04 -1.97
CA GLY A 404 13.92 -4.54 -0.62
C GLY A 404 12.44 -4.54 -0.20
N ARG A 405 11.53 -4.64 -1.16
CA ARG A 405 10.10 -4.78 -0.92
C ARG A 405 9.75 -6.24 -0.62
N VAL A 406 8.64 -6.44 0.05
CA VAL A 406 8.10 -7.76 0.36
C VAL A 406 6.67 -7.89 -0.13
N ARG A 407 6.21 -9.12 -0.36
CA ARG A 407 4.78 -9.46 -0.49
C ARG A 407 4.33 -10.10 0.81
N VAL A 408 3.19 -9.68 1.30
CA VAL A 408 2.65 -10.17 2.57
C VAL A 408 1.18 -10.58 2.42
N ARG A 409 0.71 -11.39 3.36
CA ARG A 409 -0.68 -11.80 3.49
C ARG A 409 -1.19 -11.41 4.87
N MET A 410 -2.20 -10.55 4.90
CA MET A 410 -2.94 -10.20 6.11
C MET A 410 -3.82 -11.37 6.56
N ASN A 411 -4.20 -11.42 7.83
CA ASN A 411 -4.95 -12.56 8.39
C ASN A 411 -6.32 -12.81 7.74
N TRP A 412 -6.95 -11.77 7.19
CA TRP A 412 -8.24 -11.89 6.47
C TRP A 412 -8.07 -12.29 5.00
N GLN A 413 -6.87 -12.26 4.45
CA GLN A 413 -6.61 -12.66 3.07
C GLN A 413 -6.52 -14.18 2.98
N THR A 414 -7.43 -14.78 2.23
CA THR A 414 -7.54 -16.22 1.95
C THR A 414 -7.39 -16.49 0.45
N ASP A 415 -7.45 -17.75 0.03
CA ASP A 415 -7.59 -18.17 -1.38
C ASP A 415 -6.59 -17.55 -2.35
N GLY A 416 -5.33 -17.45 -1.96
CA GLY A 416 -4.27 -16.87 -2.79
C GLY A 416 -4.20 -15.34 -2.80
N MET A 417 -5.07 -14.66 -2.04
CA MET A 417 -4.96 -13.21 -1.85
C MET A 417 -3.64 -12.83 -1.18
N GLN A 418 -3.05 -11.74 -1.63
CA GLN A 418 -1.82 -11.17 -1.08
C GLN A 418 -1.74 -9.67 -1.43
N THR A 419 -0.78 -8.97 -0.86
CA THR A 419 -0.50 -7.59 -1.29
C THR A 419 0.31 -7.57 -2.60
N GLY A 420 0.38 -6.42 -3.26
CA GLY A 420 1.47 -6.11 -4.17
C GLY A 420 2.82 -6.03 -3.43
N TRP A 421 3.88 -5.59 -4.12
CA TRP A 421 5.18 -5.33 -3.48
C TRP A 421 5.09 -4.10 -2.57
N VAL A 422 5.29 -4.29 -1.26
CA VAL A 422 5.19 -3.26 -0.23
C VAL A 422 6.56 -2.92 0.34
N ARG A 423 6.77 -1.65 0.67
CA ARG A 423 8.01 -1.15 1.25
C ARG A 423 8.15 -1.61 2.70
N VAL A 424 9.39 -1.81 3.12
CA VAL A 424 9.74 -2.11 4.51
C VAL A 424 10.35 -0.85 5.13
N MET A 425 9.86 -0.47 6.32
CA MET A 425 10.44 0.59 7.13
C MET A 425 11.76 0.11 7.74
N THR A 426 12.73 0.98 7.81
CA THR A 426 14.01 0.74 8.47
C THR A 426 14.31 1.88 9.44
N PRO A 427 15.05 1.65 10.55
CA PRO A 427 15.43 2.71 11.48
C PRO A 427 16.23 3.84 10.83
N ASP A 428 17.09 3.52 9.87
CA ASP A 428 17.81 4.49 9.03
C ASP A 428 17.99 3.91 7.63
N GLY A 429 17.78 4.73 6.61
CA GLY A 429 17.92 4.30 5.22
C GLY A 429 17.95 5.45 4.26
N GLY A 430 18.85 5.38 3.31
CA GLY A 430 18.97 6.42 2.29
C GLY A 430 20.24 6.31 1.44
N SER A 431 20.76 7.45 1.03
CA SER A 431 22.01 7.63 0.28
C SER A 431 22.81 8.81 0.84
N SER A 432 24.06 8.93 0.41
CA SER A 432 24.93 10.07 0.69
C SER A 432 25.82 10.35 -0.52
N SER A 433 26.68 11.37 -0.44
CA SER A 433 27.70 11.64 -1.46
C SER A 433 28.58 10.42 -1.74
N ASP A 434 28.94 9.69 -0.69
CA ASP A 434 29.92 8.59 -0.73
C ASP A 434 29.25 7.21 -0.91
N VAL A 435 28.01 7.08 -0.44
CA VAL A 435 27.23 5.83 -0.50
C VAL A 435 25.96 6.08 -1.31
N LYS A 436 25.96 5.68 -2.58
CA LYS A 436 24.86 5.95 -3.53
C LYS A 436 23.54 5.23 -3.18
N SER A 437 23.62 4.06 -2.55
CA SER A 437 22.46 3.26 -2.18
C SER A 437 22.72 2.41 -0.93
N ASN A 438 21.66 1.96 -0.26
CA ASN A 438 21.73 1.08 0.91
C ASN A 438 22.51 1.64 2.10
N ARG A 439 22.57 2.97 2.26
CA ARG A 439 23.06 3.56 3.50
C ARG A 439 22.04 3.31 4.61
N GLY A 440 22.51 2.82 5.75
CA GLY A 440 21.69 2.52 6.93
C GLY A 440 21.50 1.02 7.16
N PHE A 441 20.35 0.65 7.71
CA PHE A 441 20.04 -0.74 8.05
C PHE A 441 19.31 -1.45 6.91
N VAL A 442 19.90 -2.49 6.37
CA VAL A 442 19.30 -3.34 5.34
C VAL A 442 18.95 -4.70 5.95
N PHE A 443 17.79 -4.76 6.61
CA PHE A 443 17.23 -5.97 7.20
C PHE A 443 15.82 -6.16 6.66
N ILE A 444 15.69 -6.98 5.64
CA ILE A 444 14.43 -7.32 5.01
C ILE A 444 13.85 -8.55 5.70
N PRO A 445 12.59 -8.53 6.14
CA PRO A 445 11.97 -9.69 6.77
C PRO A 445 12.05 -10.94 5.91
N GLU A 446 12.24 -12.10 6.53
CA GLU A 446 12.30 -13.38 5.86
C GLU A 446 10.90 -13.94 5.57
N VAL A 447 10.82 -14.85 4.61
CA VAL A 447 9.56 -15.56 4.30
C VAL A 447 9.12 -16.36 5.54
N GLY A 448 7.85 -16.16 5.92
CA GLY A 448 7.27 -16.74 7.14
C GLY A 448 7.28 -15.81 8.35
N ASP A 449 8.05 -14.72 8.32
CA ASP A 449 8.05 -13.75 9.41
C ASP A 449 6.70 -13.07 9.56
N GLN A 450 6.31 -12.83 10.82
CA GLN A 450 5.17 -11.99 11.17
C GLN A 450 5.60 -10.53 11.19
N VAL A 451 4.85 -9.68 10.48
CA VAL A 451 5.12 -8.26 10.36
C VAL A 451 3.90 -7.43 10.71
N LEU A 452 4.13 -6.22 11.23
CA LEU A 452 3.11 -5.21 11.44
C LEU A 452 3.03 -4.31 10.21
N LEU A 453 1.82 -4.11 9.69
CA LEU A 453 1.54 -3.20 8.58
C LEU A 453 0.98 -1.88 9.08
N GLY A 454 1.47 -0.80 8.50
CA GLY A 454 0.82 0.50 8.49
C GLY A 454 0.23 0.80 7.11
N PHE A 455 -0.65 1.81 7.05
CA PHE A 455 -1.35 2.19 5.83
C PHE A 455 -1.18 3.68 5.57
N ARG A 456 -0.62 4.02 4.41
CA ARG A 456 -0.39 5.42 4.04
C ARG A 456 -1.72 6.15 3.89
N HIS A 457 -1.92 7.23 4.65
CA HIS A 457 -3.19 7.97 4.75
C HIS A 457 -4.40 7.12 5.19
N GLY A 458 -4.17 6.00 5.88
CA GLY A 458 -5.22 5.05 6.23
C GLY A 458 -5.82 4.27 5.03
N ASP A 459 -5.26 4.40 3.83
CA ASP A 459 -5.75 3.75 2.63
C ASP A 459 -5.38 2.25 2.63
N PRO A 460 -6.35 1.33 2.70
CA PRO A 460 -6.09 -0.12 2.72
C PRO A 460 -5.35 -0.63 1.48
N ALA A 461 -5.38 0.11 0.37
CA ALA A 461 -4.64 -0.21 -0.84
C ALA A 461 -3.18 0.28 -0.82
N ARG A 462 -2.72 0.92 0.28
CA ARG A 462 -1.34 1.46 0.42
C ARG A 462 -0.63 0.96 1.67
N PRO A 463 -0.54 -0.38 1.88
CA PRO A 463 0.18 -0.94 3.01
C PRO A 463 1.70 -0.72 2.89
N TYR A 464 2.37 -0.70 4.05
CA TYR A 464 3.82 -0.80 4.19
C TYR A 464 4.17 -1.54 5.48
N VAL A 465 5.31 -2.23 5.52
CA VAL A 465 5.78 -2.96 6.70
C VAL A 465 6.43 -1.97 7.66
N MET A 466 5.96 -1.94 8.90
CA MET A 466 6.51 -1.12 9.99
C MET A 466 7.65 -1.81 10.74
N GLY A 467 7.67 -3.15 10.74
CA GLY A 467 8.66 -3.98 11.38
C GLY A 467 8.17 -5.41 11.56
N SER A 468 9.07 -6.28 12.02
CA SER A 468 8.74 -7.67 12.37
C SER A 468 8.30 -7.76 13.83
N LEU A 469 7.45 -8.74 14.13
CA LEU A 469 6.96 -9.05 15.46
C LEU A 469 7.40 -10.46 15.84
N PHE A 470 8.00 -10.61 17.00
CA PHE A 470 8.13 -11.92 17.62
C PHE A 470 6.78 -12.44 18.08
N ASN A 471 6.60 -13.74 18.01
CA ASN A 471 5.41 -14.44 18.48
C ASN A 471 5.80 -15.62 19.38
N GLY A 472 4.83 -16.38 19.88
CA GLY A 472 5.05 -17.48 20.80
C GLY A 472 5.97 -18.61 20.29
N THR A 473 6.28 -18.65 19.00
CA THR A 473 7.15 -19.67 18.38
C THR A 473 8.49 -19.11 17.92
N THR A 474 8.63 -17.81 17.72
CA THR A 474 9.80 -17.19 17.08
C THR A 474 10.65 -16.33 18.00
N GLY A 475 10.18 -15.98 19.19
CA GLY A 475 10.88 -15.07 20.07
C GLY A 475 11.02 -15.56 21.49
N SER A 476 12.25 -15.67 21.98
CA SER A 476 12.58 -15.85 23.40
C SER A 476 13.06 -14.55 24.07
N GLY A 477 13.21 -13.48 23.28
CA GLY A 477 13.61 -12.16 23.77
C GLY A 477 15.01 -12.11 24.37
N GLY A 478 15.27 -11.10 25.17
CA GLY A 478 16.54 -10.88 25.91
C GLY A 478 16.62 -11.57 27.25
N PHE A 479 15.88 -12.66 27.45
CA PHE A 479 15.59 -13.32 28.73
C PHE A 479 14.75 -12.44 29.70
N ALA A 480 14.35 -13.00 30.84
CA ALA A 480 13.50 -12.29 31.79
C ALA A 480 14.13 -10.99 32.32
N ALA A 481 15.45 -10.93 32.44
CA ALA A 481 16.20 -9.76 32.89
C ALA A 481 16.55 -8.79 31.75
N ASN A 482 16.19 -9.10 30.50
CA ASN A 482 16.49 -8.31 29.31
C ASN A 482 17.97 -7.90 29.18
N HIS A 483 18.89 -8.78 29.59
CA HIS A 483 20.32 -8.50 29.63
C HIS A 483 21.03 -8.80 28.31
N LYS A 484 20.41 -9.51 27.37
CA LYS A 484 20.99 -9.79 26.05
C LYS A 484 20.34 -8.98 24.95
N LYS A 485 21.17 -8.36 24.11
CA LYS A 485 20.79 -7.72 22.85
C LYS A 485 21.55 -8.40 21.73
N SER A 486 20.87 -8.69 20.61
CA SER A 486 21.53 -9.38 19.50
C SER A 486 21.00 -8.97 18.14
N LEU A 487 21.88 -9.07 17.15
CA LEU A 487 21.56 -9.12 15.73
C LEU A 487 21.88 -10.52 15.24
N THR A 488 20.88 -11.22 14.69
CA THR A 488 21.08 -12.59 14.18
C THR A 488 20.60 -12.67 12.74
N THR A 489 21.44 -13.13 11.85
CA THR A 489 21.10 -13.34 10.44
C THR A 489 20.41 -14.69 10.23
N ARG A 490 19.77 -14.89 9.07
CA ARG A 490 19.15 -16.16 8.68
C ARG A 490 20.10 -17.37 8.76
N SER A 491 21.39 -17.17 8.49
CA SER A 491 22.41 -18.22 8.58
C SER A 491 22.92 -18.46 10.00
N GLY A 492 22.43 -17.70 11.01
CA GLY A 492 22.83 -17.83 12.40
C GLY A 492 24.12 -17.09 12.77
N SER A 493 24.64 -16.21 11.91
CA SER A 493 25.72 -15.30 12.31
C SER A 493 25.18 -14.24 13.24
N THR A 494 25.87 -13.97 14.36
CA THR A 494 25.38 -13.10 15.43
C THR A 494 26.35 -12.00 15.83
N VAL A 495 25.78 -10.88 16.28
CA VAL A 495 26.43 -9.90 17.15
C VAL A 495 25.60 -9.85 18.43
N THR A 496 26.20 -10.20 19.57
CA THR A 496 25.51 -10.26 20.86
C THR A 496 26.21 -9.38 21.88
N PHE A 497 25.44 -8.60 22.60
CA PHE A 497 25.85 -7.87 23.80
C PHE A 497 25.20 -8.52 25.01
N ASP A 498 25.96 -8.81 26.06
CA ASP A 498 25.46 -9.34 27.32
C ASP A 498 25.82 -8.38 28.44
N ASP A 499 24.81 -7.62 28.91
CA ASP A 499 24.99 -6.59 29.94
C ASP A 499 25.34 -7.18 31.32
N THR A 500 24.94 -8.43 31.62
CA THR A 500 25.25 -9.09 32.89
C THR A 500 26.64 -9.68 32.88
N ALA A 501 27.06 -10.30 31.77
CA ALA A 501 28.38 -10.86 31.61
C ALA A 501 29.42 -9.81 31.17
N HIS A 502 29.02 -8.60 30.85
CA HIS A 502 29.87 -7.54 30.30
C HIS A 502 30.68 -8.03 29.07
N THR A 503 29.99 -8.67 28.12
CA THR A 503 30.64 -9.25 26.95
C THR A 503 30.05 -8.77 25.63
N ILE A 504 30.92 -8.73 24.60
CA ILE A 504 30.52 -8.53 23.20
C ILE A 504 31.02 -9.74 22.39
N LEU A 505 30.12 -10.40 21.66
CA LEU A 505 30.41 -11.55 20.83
C LEU A 505 29.99 -11.31 19.39
N LEU A 506 30.96 -11.37 18.45
CA LEU A 506 30.70 -11.56 17.04
C LEU A 506 31.00 -13.03 16.71
N GLN A 507 30.02 -13.75 16.19
CA GLN A 507 30.18 -15.19 15.93
C GLN A 507 29.49 -15.60 14.64
N THR A 508 30.16 -16.54 13.93
CA THR A 508 29.57 -17.27 12.80
C THR A 508 29.20 -18.69 13.23
N THR A 509 28.35 -19.35 12.44
CA THR A 509 27.95 -20.75 12.72
C THR A 509 29.11 -21.77 12.70
N ARG A 510 30.25 -21.44 12.05
CA ARG A 510 31.46 -22.26 12.02
C ARG A 510 32.45 -21.91 13.13
N ALA A 511 31.97 -21.32 14.21
CA ALA A 511 32.74 -20.98 15.41
C ALA A 511 33.88 -19.94 15.21
N ASN A 512 33.96 -19.27 14.07
CA ASN A 512 34.82 -18.10 13.97
C ASN A 512 34.24 -17.00 14.83
N LYS A 513 35.04 -16.43 15.72
CA LYS A 513 34.55 -15.44 16.69
C LYS A 513 35.55 -14.35 17.01
N ILE A 514 35.02 -13.19 17.37
CA ILE A 514 35.68 -12.15 18.14
C ILE A 514 34.89 -12.02 19.43
N PHE A 515 35.52 -12.25 20.55
CA PHE A 515 34.91 -12.22 21.88
C PHE A 515 35.66 -11.23 22.76
N ILE A 516 34.95 -10.25 23.28
CA ILE A 516 35.45 -9.23 24.19
C ILE A 516 34.81 -9.49 25.54
N ASP A 517 35.60 -9.67 26.57
CA ASP A 517 35.20 -9.91 27.95
C ASP A 517 35.82 -8.82 28.83
N GLU A 518 34.97 -7.89 29.26
CA GLU A 518 35.39 -6.74 30.06
C GLU A 518 35.80 -7.15 31.47
N LEU A 519 35.08 -8.10 32.10
CA LEU A 519 35.36 -8.52 33.48
C LEU A 519 36.72 -9.18 33.61
N ASN A 520 37.10 -9.98 32.63
CA ASN A 520 38.42 -10.65 32.58
C ASN A 520 39.46 -9.83 31.80
N GLY A 521 39.10 -8.69 31.23
CA GLY A 521 40.01 -7.86 30.45
C GLY A 521 40.59 -8.58 29.22
N THR A 522 39.82 -9.46 28.54
CA THR A 522 40.33 -10.28 27.46
C THR A 522 39.65 -9.99 26.12
N ILE A 523 40.45 -10.07 25.06
CA ILE A 523 39.94 -10.11 23.67
C ILE A 523 40.44 -11.42 23.04
N THR A 524 39.51 -12.24 22.59
CA THR A 524 39.80 -13.50 21.93
C THR A 524 39.39 -13.45 20.47
N ILE A 525 40.32 -13.73 19.56
CA ILE A 525 40.06 -13.94 18.14
C ILE A 525 40.32 -15.42 17.85
N SER A 526 39.31 -16.12 17.35
CA SER A 526 39.45 -17.53 16.98
C SER A 526 38.79 -17.84 15.65
N SER A 527 39.46 -18.69 14.88
CA SER A 527 38.99 -19.21 13.61
C SER A 527 39.24 -20.73 13.55
N ALA A 528 38.36 -21.44 12.88
CA ALA A 528 38.48 -22.87 12.66
C ALA A 528 39.64 -23.22 11.71
N GLU A 529 39.98 -22.35 10.77
CA GLU A 529 40.96 -22.61 9.72
C GLU A 529 42.12 -21.61 9.79
N GLU A 530 41.88 -20.34 9.56
CA GLU A 530 42.93 -19.36 9.31
C GLU A 530 42.55 -17.94 9.78
N VAL A 531 43.54 -17.21 10.29
CA VAL A 531 43.44 -15.75 10.54
C VAL A 531 44.52 -15.05 9.71
N ASN A 532 44.11 -14.23 8.77
CA ASN A 532 44.98 -13.43 7.92
C ASN A 532 44.97 -11.95 8.36
N VAL A 533 46.18 -11.41 8.59
CA VAL A 533 46.39 -9.99 8.90
C VAL A 533 47.14 -9.33 7.77
N ASN A 534 46.47 -8.63 6.89
CA ASN A 534 47.07 -7.95 5.73
C ASN A 534 47.01 -6.42 5.96
N THR A 535 48.15 -5.82 6.23
CA THR A 535 48.23 -4.40 6.55
C THR A 535 49.57 -3.82 6.14
N LYS A 536 49.68 -2.50 6.05
CA LYS A 536 50.95 -1.80 5.84
C LYS A 536 51.87 -1.89 7.05
N ASN A 537 51.33 -1.82 8.27
CA ASN A 537 52.10 -1.87 9.51
C ASN A 537 51.37 -2.71 10.56
N VAL A 538 52.08 -3.54 11.31
CA VAL A 538 51.58 -4.24 12.50
C VAL A 538 52.48 -3.84 13.67
N ASN A 539 51.85 -3.29 14.75
CA ASN A 539 52.53 -2.98 16.00
C ASN A 539 51.93 -3.86 17.11
N ILE A 540 52.75 -4.66 17.76
CA ILE A 540 52.36 -5.50 18.90
C ILE A 540 53.16 -5.04 20.10
N ASN A 541 52.50 -4.50 21.12
CA ASN A 541 53.14 -4.02 22.35
C ASN A 541 52.51 -4.81 23.52
N ALA A 542 53.27 -5.68 24.14
CA ALA A 542 52.91 -6.37 25.36
C ALA A 542 53.77 -5.83 26.51
N SER A 543 53.11 -5.32 27.57
CA SER A 543 53.85 -4.79 28.75
C SER A 543 54.51 -5.87 29.60
N GLU A 544 54.00 -7.10 29.47
CA GLU A 544 54.52 -8.26 30.24
C GLU A 544 54.95 -9.39 29.32
N ASN A 545 54.03 -10.15 28.78
CA ASN A 545 54.36 -11.41 28.09
C ASN A 545 53.77 -11.46 26.68
N MET A 546 54.54 -11.97 25.74
CA MET A 546 54.06 -12.37 24.42
C MET A 546 54.38 -13.87 24.22
N ASN A 547 53.37 -14.71 24.02
CA ASN A 547 53.49 -16.15 23.78
C ASN A 547 53.10 -16.48 22.33
N VAL A 548 53.99 -17.20 21.63
CA VAL A 548 53.73 -17.70 20.27
C VAL A 548 53.88 -19.21 20.28
N ASN A 549 52.77 -19.95 20.14
CA ASN A 549 52.76 -21.41 20.10
C ASN A 549 52.36 -21.89 18.70
N VAL A 550 53.24 -22.60 18.02
CA VAL A 550 53.03 -23.10 16.67
C VAL A 550 53.18 -24.63 16.65
N GLY A 551 52.09 -25.34 16.34
CA GLY A 551 52.07 -26.80 16.38
C GLY A 551 52.79 -27.48 15.22
N LYS A 552 53.03 -26.79 14.11
CA LYS A 552 53.73 -27.37 12.94
C LYS A 552 54.87 -26.49 12.46
N ASN A 553 54.61 -25.50 11.65
CA ASN A 553 55.61 -24.69 10.98
C ASN A 553 55.49 -23.22 11.37
N PHE A 554 56.60 -22.63 11.77
CA PHE A 554 56.72 -21.19 11.95
C PHE A 554 57.63 -20.63 10.85
N THR A 555 57.17 -19.71 10.04
CA THR A 555 57.94 -19.05 9.00
C THR A 555 57.89 -17.56 9.18
N MET A 556 59.04 -16.90 9.22
CA MET A 556 59.18 -15.45 9.23
C MET A 556 60.03 -15.02 8.04
N GLN A 557 59.54 -14.18 7.22
CA GLN A 557 60.26 -13.59 6.08
C GLN A 557 60.27 -12.05 6.21
N VAL A 558 61.47 -11.49 6.19
CA VAL A 558 61.69 -10.03 6.30
C VAL A 558 62.43 -9.60 5.06
N GLY A 559 61.90 -8.63 4.31
CA GLY A 559 62.46 -8.16 3.03
C GLY A 559 63.67 -7.27 3.19
N GLU A 560 63.82 -6.57 4.31
CA GLU A 560 64.94 -5.66 4.54
C GLU A 560 65.70 -5.98 5.83
N ASN A 561 65.25 -5.47 6.97
CA ASN A 561 65.98 -5.57 8.23
C ASN A 561 65.16 -6.26 9.32
N ALA A 562 65.77 -7.16 10.04
CA ALA A 562 65.24 -7.74 11.28
C ALA A 562 66.18 -7.43 12.44
N ALA A 563 65.62 -6.95 13.56
CA ALA A 563 66.39 -6.70 14.78
C ALA A 563 65.72 -7.44 15.95
N LEU A 564 66.50 -8.15 16.74
CA LEU A 564 66.07 -8.77 17.98
C LEU A 564 66.95 -8.24 19.13
N SER A 565 66.35 -7.62 20.14
CA SER A 565 67.00 -7.12 21.33
C SER A 565 66.37 -7.77 22.55
N ILE A 566 67.17 -8.45 23.38
CA ILE A 566 66.75 -9.18 24.56
C ILE A 566 67.54 -8.63 25.76
N GLY A 567 66.84 -8.09 26.77
CA GLY A 567 67.46 -7.51 27.95
C GLY A 567 67.86 -8.52 29.02
N GLY A 568 67.42 -9.75 28.89
CA GLY A 568 67.73 -10.86 29.79
C GLY A 568 68.25 -12.08 29.04
N ASP A 569 67.86 -13.26 29.46
CA ASP A 569 68.30 -14.51 28.87
C ASP A 569 67.63 -14.87 27.56
N SER A 570 68.37 -15.43 26.63
CA SER A 570 67.84 -16.03 25.40
C SER A 570 68.20 -17.50 25.32
N SER A 571 67.22 -18.37 25.07
CA SER A 571 67.39 -19.78 24.87
C SER A 571 66.85 -20.25 23.53
N LEU A 572 67.65 -20.94 22.74
CA LEU A 572 67.23 -21.61 21.50
C LEU A 572 67.49 -23.12 21.62
N ILE A 573 66.43 -23.91 21.62
CA ILE A 573 66.54 -25.41 21.67
C ILE A 573 66.01 -25.95 20.33
N VAL A 574 66.87 -26.65 19.58
CA VAL A 574 66.53 -27.26 18.31
C VAL A 574 66.75 -28.73 18.41
N GLN A 575 65.74 -29.56 18.37
CA GLN A 575 65.83 -31.00 18.41
C GLN A 575 66.28 -31.64 17.08
N GLY A 576 66.15 -30.91 16.01
CA GLY A 576 66.59 -31.30 14.66
C GLY A 576 67.83 -30.54 14.21
N ASN A 577 67.90 -30.20 12.95
CA ASN A 577 69.04 -29.49 12.38
C ASN A 577 68.87 -27.98 12.56
N LEU A 578 69.92 -27.28 12.94
CA LEU A 578 70.04 -25.82 12.89
C LEU A 578 70.95 -25.42 11.73
N SER A 579 70.47 -24.63 10.80
CA SER A 579 71.25 -24.08 9.68
C SER A 579 71.21 -22.59 9.69
N ASN A 580 72.37 -21.94 9.78
CA ASN A 580 72.49 -20.50 9.65
C ASN A 580 73.28 -20.16 8.39
N SER A 581 72.82 -19.34 7.50
CA SER A 581 73.51 -18.89 6.30
C SER A 581 73.52 -17.37 6.25
N VAL A 582 74.72 -16.82 6.17
CA VAL A 582 74.95 -15.36 6.08
C VAL A 582 75.76 -15.09 4.82
N SER A 583 75.17 -14.32 3.86
CA SER A 583 75.79 -14.07 2.56
C SER A 583 76.87 -12.98 2.58
N LYS A 584 76.95 -12.21 3.64
CA LYS A 584 77.95 -11.15 3.82
C LYS A 584 78.74 -11.40 5.12
N ASP A 585 78.73 -10.44 6.00
CA ASP A 585 79.50 -10.49 7.24
C ASP A 585 78.64 -11.03 8.40
N ALA A 586 79.24 -11.91 9.21
CA ALA A 586 78.68 -12.37 10.48
C ALA A 586 79.67 -11.98 11.61
N SER A 587 79.12 -11.33 12.64
CA SER A 587 79.89 -10.94 13.83
C SER A 587 79.19 -11.47 15.08
N SER A 588 79.96 -12.07 16.00
CA SER A 588 79.52 -12.49 17.33
C SER A 588 80.44 -11.91 18.38
N LEU A 589 79.92 -11.18 19.32
CA LEU A 589 80.65 -10.66 20.48
C LEU A 589 80.04 -11.27 21.75
N VAL A 590 80.89 -11.92 22.55
CA VAL A 590 80.52 -12.46 23.85
C VAL A 590 81.48 -11.84 24.87
N GLU A 591 80.96 -11.10 25.82
CA GLU A 591 81.78 -10.43 26.86
C GLU A 591 82.14 -11.38 28.01
N GLY A 592 81.39 -12.44 28.17
CA GLY A 592 81.67 -13.51 29.14
C GLY A 592 82.21 -14.78 28.46
N ASP A 593 81.92 -15.91 29.03
CA ASP A 593 82.38 -17.21 28.53
C ASP A 593 81.52 -17.69 27.32
N ALA A 594 82.18 -18.22 26.30
CA ALA A 594 81.54 -18.90 25.18
C ALA A 594 81.98 -20.36 25.16
N THR A 595 81.01 -21.30 25.26
CA THR A 595 81.30 -22.73 25.24
C THR A 595 80.60 -23.40 24.05
N HIS A 596 81.34 -24.14 23.25
CA HIS A 596 80.81 -24.97 22.18
C HIS A 596 81.11 -26.48 22.49
N HIS A 597 80.09 -27.24 22.76
CA HIS A 597 80.21 -28.69 22.97
C HIS A 597 79.61 -29.43 21.77
N ILE A 598 80.40 -30.20 21.05
CA ILE A 598 79.97 -30.89 19.82
C ILE A 598 80.35 -32.36 19.96
N ASN A 599 79.35 -33.25 20.06
CA ASN A 599 79.56 -34.71 20.15
C ASN A 599 80.00 -35.36 18.84
N GLY A 600 79.86 -34.64 17.73
CA GLY A 600 80.26 -35.16 16.41
C GLY A 600 81.46 -34.40 15.83
N LEU A 601 81.48 -34.28 14.53
CA LEU A 601 82.52 -33.54 13.81
C LEU A 601 82.30 -32.04 13.88
N LEU A 602 83.28 -31.28 14.38
CA LEU A 602 83.34 -29.84 14.17
C LEU A 602 84.24 -29.56 12.95
N ASN A 603 83.66 -28.99 11.90
CA ASN A 603 84.37 -28.61 10.70
C ASN A 603 84.34 -27.06 10.56
N ILE A 604 85.49 -26.44 10.57
CA ILE A 604 85.64 -25.01 10.37
C ILE A 604 86.48 -24.80 9.10
N THR A 605 85.91 -24.21 8.07
CA THR A 605 86.59 -23.98 6.80
C THR A 605 86.55 -22.49 6.46
N SER A 606 87.62 -21.90 6.03
CA SER A 606 87.73 -20.58 5.53
C SER A 606 88.55 -20.59 4.23
N ASP A 607 88.02 -19.89 3.18
CA ASP A 607 88.75 -19.76 1.92
C ASP A 607 89.88 -18.71 1.99
N ASN A 608 89.83 -17.85 3.01
CA ASN A 608 90.84 -16.85 3.30
C ASN A 608 91.58 -17.17 4.65
N ASP A 609 92.06 -16.14 5.31
CA ASP A 609 92.80 -16.31 6.58
C ASP A 609 91.87 -16.65 7.73
N THR A 610 92.27 -17.54 8.57
CA THR A 610 91.70 -17.83 9.88
C THR A 610 92.65 -17.39 10.97
N SER A 611 92.16 -16.46 11.82
CA SER A 611 92.96 -15.98 12.95
C SER A 611 92.32 -16.42 14.27
N ILE A 612 93.08 -17.05 15.13
CA ILE A 612 92.66 -17.35 16.50
C ILE A 612 93.65 -16.64 17.43
N HIS A 613 93.15 -15.75 18.24
CA HIS A 613 93.98 -14.93 19.14
C HIS A 613 93.45 -15.06 20.58
N SER A 614 94.35 -15.24 21.53
CA SER A 614 94.08 -15.20 22.96
C SER A 614 95.12 -14.33 23.64
N SER A 615 94.71 -13.49 24.58
CA SER A 615 95.60 -12.72 25.44
C SER A 615 96.22 -13.58 26.58
N ALA A 616 95.68 -14.77 26.81
CA ALA A 616 96.16 -15.72 27.83
C ALA A 616 96.67 -17.00 27.19
N GLU A 617 95.98 -18.05 27.21
CA GLU A 617 96.40 -19.40 26.71
C GLU A 617 95.45 -19.86 25.58
N ILE A 618 96.03 -20.54 24.57
CA ILE A 618 95.29 -21.37 23.62
C ILE A 618 95.69 -22.80 23.87
N LYS A 619 94.76 -23.58 24.38
CA LYS A 619 94.98 -25.00 24.63
C LYS A 619 94.26 -25.83 23.59
N MET A 620 94.97 -26.74 22.93
CA MET A 620 94.43 -27.73 22.03
C MET A 620 94.81 -29.10 22.50
N GLU A 621 93.87 -29.94 22.86
CA GLU A 621 94.08 -31.31 23.33
C GLU A 621 93.28 -32.26 22.46
N SER A 622 93.83 -33.41 22.16
CA SER A 622 93.22 -34.49 21.44
C SER A 622 93.61 -35.82 22.08
N GLU A 623 92.64 -36.72 22.29
CA GLU A 623 92.93 -38.09 22.80
C GLU A 623 93.55 -38.95 21.71
N ALA A 624 93.52 -38.62 20.45
CA ALA A 624 94.07 -39.37 19.34
C ALA A 624 95.27 -38.62 18.71
N GLU A 625 95.02 -37.90 17.63
CA GLU A 625 96.05 -37.16 16.91
C GLU A 625 95.61 -35.70 16.68
N THR A 626 96.58 -34.78 16.82
CA THR A 626 96.39 -33.38 16.37
C THR A 626 97.29 -33.20 15.14
N ASN A 627 96.69 -33.13 13.99
CA ASN A 627 97.39 -32.87 12.73
C ASN A 627 97.36 -31.38 12.35
N ILE A 628 98.50 -30.72 12.30
CA ILE A 628 98.64 -29.35 11.83
C ILE A 628 99.50 -29.40 10.57
N ALA A 629 98.92 -29.12 9.43
CA ALA A 629 99.65 -29.21 8.15
C ALA A 629 99.46 -27.90 7.34
N SER A 630 100.51 -27.49 6.67
CA SER A 630 100.52 -26.39 5.76
C SER A 630 101.12 -26.80 4.42
N LYS A 631 100.49 -26.39 3.28
CA LYS A 631 101.00 -26.63 1.92
C LYS A 631 102.23 -25.77 1.59
N LYS A 632 102.52 -24.72 2.34
CA LYS A 632 103.67 -23.82 2.12
C LYS A 632 104.55 -23.77 3.33
N ASN A 633 104.39 -22.86 4.24
CA ASN A 633 105.23 -22.68 5.43
C ASN A 633 104.38 -22.73 6.70
N MET A 634 104.92 -23.34 7.75
CA MET A 634 104.40 -23.28 9.11
C MET A 634 105.40 -22.49 9.96
N TYR A 635 104.93 -21.44 10.58
CA TYR A 635 105.75 -20.64 11.47
C TYR A 635 105.21 -20.77 12.90
N ILE A 636 106.06 -21.31 13.77
CA ILE A 636 105.79 -21.35 15.20
C ILE A 636 106.78 -20.37 15.84
N LYS A 637 106.31 -19.32 16.43
CA LYS A 637 107.11 -18.26 17.06
C LYS A 637 106.72 -18.13 18.53
N SER A 638 107.64 -18.07 19.39
CA SER A 638 107.45 -17.76 20.81
C SER A 638 108.44 -16.66 21.20
N GLY A 639 107.98 -15.71 22.07
CA GLY A 639 108.87 -14.66 22.64
C GLY A 639 109.80 -15.22 23.73
N ILE A 640 109.54 -16.42 24.26
CA ILE A 640 110.29 -16.98 25.35
C ILE A 640 110.81 -18.37 24.99
N LYS A 641 109.95 -19.32 24.69
CA LYS A 641 110.33 -20.70 24.45
C LYS A 641 109.36 -21.46 23.59
N VAL A 642 109.81 -22.34 22.73
CA VAL A 642 109.02 -23.33 22.03
C VAL A 642 109.48 -24.71 22.55
N ASP A 643 108.65 -25.42 23.27
CA ASP A 643 108.90 -26.75 23.68
C ASP A 643 108.08 -27.73 22.83
N ILE A 644 108.72 -28.70 22.21
CA ILE A 644 108.12 -29.78 21.50
C ILE A 644 108.57 -31.02 22.21
N ALA A 645 107.75 -31.60 23.06
CA ALA A 645 108.05 -32.80 23.81
C ALA A 645 107.15 -33.92 23.32
N LYS A 646 107.77 -35.12 23.26
CA LYS A 646 106.99 -36.32 23.07
C LYS A 646 106.50 -36.78 24.44
N GLY A 647 105.15 -36.72 24.62
CA GLY A 647 104.51 -37.21 25.83
C GLY A 647 104.59 -38.73 25.93
#